data_306d9eea15d80f502118266fdc364d41
#
_entry.id   306d9eea15d80f502118266fdc364d41
#
_cell.length_a   1.000
_cell.length_b   1.000
_cell.length_c   1.000
_cell.angle_alpha   90.00
_cell.angle_beta   90.00
_cell.angle_gamma   90.00
#
_symmetry.space_group_name_H-M   'P 1'
#
loop_
_entity.id
_entity.type
_entity.pdbx_description
1 polymer ?
#
loop_
_entity_poly.entity_id
_entity_poly.type
_entity_poly.pdbx_seq_one_letter_code
_entity_poly.pdbx_strand_id
1 'polypeptide(L)'
;MQLPDLSMRDFKEFFAEANAGKKPFPWQERLLSVIVKQGWPGCIALPTASGKTHCLDIALFALALAARMDGSAPGQPRRIFYVIDRRIVVDQACDHAMALADALRSARAGILKRVADRLRILSGEKDMPVLVEMMRGGVYREDRWVRSIRQPVIVASTVDQIGSRLLYRGYGLSPRMWPIHAGLIGNDSLILVDEAHCSRPFMQTLHAVARYRKEFAAYPAPVPFRVVELSATPISIGERFELDEKDAAHKVLGRRTSAKKPATLVMAGAKETGFVKSVLGEVRDICEQHTPKALGIIVNRVTTARQVHCELNKIFPGWDILLLTGRSRSLDRDRLVGQKLASIRSGVAETTSETPLLIVATQCIEVGADVDFDALVTEVCPLDALRQRFGRLNRLGNRPETPARILCREEYKAKPDPVYGESLANTWDWLKDKSKRQTIDMGVDSISALLPKAVKTRNELLAKLNSPSEDAPILLPAHCDLLVQTAPEPHVCPEPAAYLHGVRREVAEVQVVWRADLDEKDVDRWAEIVAFCPPLSTEAVQMPLFAVRSWLTGTPVPGVSDIESAQADGEEPDKKKTAGQALERTVLRWKGPDDSSLASPVVIRPGDVVVVPASYGGCDCFGWNPQSAEPVPDLAEEARAKRQQYLLRITPVMVEWYPESIRAVARMIASAEEWDETVERGLDELLEGLSVGPEPVWGEAARKLSGSRRTVTPHPSGAGWIIECRGAGVQHDGATDDSGAYFAEKTVTLSAHLADVTRECAVQQQAFDCLKVADAFGRLHDLGKLDPRFQLMLLMGDRLAAARLEEPLAKSPRIPRSPAEFRISRERSGYPQGARHELISVRIAENAVLEESIRDLVLHLIASHHGHCRPFAPVVVDHDPVAVNVSGKQCLIKGVQDGMTVTSDTGLAAADSGVAERFWGLVRRHGWWGLAWYEALARLADWRASEKEMS
;
A
#
# COMPACT_ATOMS: atom_id res chain seq x y z
N MET A 1 17.60 32.13 -7.12
CA MET A 1 16.57 32.17 -6.05
C MET A 1 17.30 31.99 -4.75
N GLN A 2 17.04 32.79 -3.72
CA GLN A 2 17.75 32.67 -2.44
C GLN A 2 16.98 31.67 -1.57
N LEU A 3 17.72 30.83 -0.81
CA LEU A 3 17.09 29.88 0.14
C LEU A 3 16.33 30.67 1.22
N PRO A 4 15.01 30.45 1.42
CA PRO A 4 14.26 31.10 2.48
C PRO A 4 14.88 30.86 3.85
N ASP A 5 14.96 31.87 4.70
CA ASP A 5 15.45 31.69 6.07
C ASP A 5 14.48 30.81 6.88
N LEU A 6 15.03 29.81 7.61
CA LEU A 6 14.28 28.88 8.43
C LEU A 6 15.14 28.42 9.61
N SER A 7 14.59 28.47 10.82
CA SER A 7 15.25 28.08 12.05
C SER A 7 14.37 27.14 12.89
N MET A 8 14.95 26.46 13.87
CA MET A 8 14.17 25.62 14.81
C MET A 8 13.10 26.41 15.58
N ARG A 9 13.28 27.72 15.76
CA ARG A 9 12.32 28.58 16.48
C ARG A 9 10.99 28.73 15.73
N ASP A 10 11.06 28.62 14.42
CA ASP A 10 9.90 28.75 13.52
C ASP A 10 8.96 27.53 13.57
N PHE A 11 9.37 26.45 14.23
CA PHE A 11 8.56 25.22 14.31
C PHE A 11 7.19 25.43 14.98
N LYS A 12 7.12 26.28 16.01
CA LYS A 12 5.84 26.59 16.69
C LYS A 12 4.83 27.22 15.74
N GLU A 13 5.28 28.18 14.96
CA GLU A 13 4.46 28.88 13.99
C GLU A 13 4.04 27.94 12.86
N PHE A 14 5.00 27.18 12.32
CA PHE A 14 4.74 26.14 11.31
C PHE A 14 3.68 25.14 11.79
N PHE A 15 3.89 24.59 12.98
CA PHE A 15 2.97 23.59 13.54
C PHE A 15 1.55 24.16 13.74
N ALA A 16 1.46 25.38 14.25
CA ALA A 16 0.18 26.04 14.48
C ALA A 16 -0.57 26.31 13.16
N GLU A 17 0.12 26.85 12.15
CA GLU A 17 -0.50 27.11 10.83
C GLU A 17 -0.91 25.80 10.13
N ALA A 18 -0.09 24.75 10.20
CA ALA A 18 -0.38 23.46 9.60
C ALA A 18 -1.53 22.69 10.31
N ASN A 19 -1.78 22.96 11.59
CA ASN A 19 -2.71 22.21 12.44
C ASN A 19 -3.88 23.06 12.99
N ALA A 20 -4.45 23.93 12.17
CA ALA A 20 -5.61 24.75 12.50
C ALA A 20 -5.46 25.55 13.81
N GLY A 21 -4.30 26.16 14.04
CA GLY A 21 -3.99 26.99 15.20
C GLY A 21 -3.60 26.22 16.47
N LYS A 22 -3.53 24.90 16.44
CA LYS A 22 -3.08 24.08 17.58
C LYS A 22 -1.59 24.28 17.84
N LYS A 23 -1.22 24.48 19.09
CA LYS A 23 0.20 24.59 19.48
C LYS A 23 0.83 23.20 19.66
N PRO A 24 2.13 23.02 19.35
CA PRO A 24 2.83 21.78 19.61
C PRO A 24 2.92 21.48 21.12
N PHE A 25 2.91 20.19 21.47
CA PHE A 25 3.25 19.77 22.82
C PHE A 25 4.76 19.95 23.10
N PRO A 26 5.17 20.10 24.35
CA PRO A 26 6.60 20.32 24.70
C PRO A 26 7.50 19.21 24.14
N TRP A 27 7.07 17.94 24.16
CA TRP A 27 7.85 16.82 23.64
C TRP A 27 8.12 16.96 22.12
N GLN A 28 7.21 17.56 21.34
CA GLN A 28 7.38 17.71 19.88
C GLN A 28 8.50 18.69 19.57
N GLU A 29 8.59 19.80 20.29
CA GLU A 29 9.70 20.75 20.17
C GLU A 29 11.03 20.14 20.62
N ARG A 30 11.00 19.40 21.73
CA ARG A 30 12.17 18.71 22.25
C ARG A 30 12.67 17.64 21.29
N LEU A 31 11.75 16.86 20.68
CA LEU A 31 12.11 15.85 19.68
C LEU A 31 12.78 16.48 18.46
N LEU A 32 12.24 17.58 17.93
CA LEU A 32 12.89 18.32 16.83
C LEU A 32 14.33 18.75 17.21
N SER A 33 14.52 19.25 18.43
CA SER A 33 15.88 19.64 18.91
C SER A 33 16.83 18.45 18.97
N VAL A 34 16.35 17.26 19.37
CA VAL A 34 17.16 16.03 19.38
C VAL A 34 17.51 15.62 17.95
N ILE A 35 16.52 15.60 17.05
CA ILE A 35 16.73 15.22 15.64
C ILE A 35 17.78 16.09 14.96
N VAL A 36 17.71 17.40 15.15
CA VAL A 36 18.66 18.34 14.52
C VAL A 36 20.08 18.18 15.09
N LYS A 37 20.22 17.88 16.37
CA LYS A 37 21.54 17.81 17.05
C LYS A 37 22.18 16.43 16.98
N GLN A 38 21.38 15.36 17.07
CA GLN A 38 21.86 14.00 17.29
C GLN A 38 21.31 13.00 16.25
N GLY A 39 20.30 13.41 15.48
CA GLY A 39 19.55 12.52 14.56
C GLY A 39 18.34 11.90 15.23
N TRP A 40 17.63 11.08 14.47
CA TRP A 40 16.43 10.39 14.92
C TRP A 40 16.76 9.38 16.03
N PRO A 41 16.05 9.38 17.17
CA PRO A 41 16.18 8.34 18.19
C PRO A 41 15.65 7.01 17.65
N GLY A 42 16.23 5.89 18.08
CA GLY A 42 15.76 4.56 17.68
C GLY A 42 14.38 4.19 18.23
N CYS A 43 13.98 4.82 19.35
CA CYS A 43 12.70 4.57 20.01
C CYS A 43 12.09 5.86 20.56
N ILE A 44 10.80 6.04 20.30
CA ILE A 44 9.97 7.12 20.85
C ILE A 44 8.84 6.47 21.67
N ALA A 45 9.02 6.44 22.99
CA ALA A 45 8.14 5.79 23.94
C ALA A 45 7.06 6.76 24.44
N LEU A 46 5.96 6.84 23.73
CA LEU A 46 4.86 7.76 24.02
C LEU A 46 3.54 7.01 24.21
N PRO A 47 2.69 7.41 25.19
CA PRO A 47 1.38 6.80 25.40
C PRO A 47 0.44 7.05 24.23
N THR A 48 -0.67 6.31 24.18
CA THR A 48 -1.78 6.60 23.27
C THR A 48 -2.33 8.01 23.50
N ALA A 49 -2.89 8.64 22.48
CA ALA A 49 -3.40 10.01 22.50
C ALA A 49 -2.37 11.15 22.81
N SER A 50 -1.08 10.86 22.79
CA SER A 50 -0.01 11.86 22.92
C SER A 50 0.28 12.64 21.63
N GLY A 51 -0.33 12.29 20.51
CA GLY A 51 -0.11 12.95 19.21
C GLY A 51 1.10 12.40 18.44
N LYS A 52 1.38 11.09 18.49
CA LYS A 52 2.49 10.43 17.78
C LYS A 52 2.49 10.69 16.27
N THR A 53 1.33 10.78 15.63
CA THR A 53 1.21 11.05 14.19
C THR A 53 1.90 12.35 13.77
N HIS A 54 2.00 13.34 14.65
CA HIS A 54 2.72 14.59 14.38
C HIS A 54 4.26 14.41 14.28
N CYS A 55 4.79 13.20 14.43
CA CYS A 55 6.15 12.90 14.00
C CYS A 55 6.33 13.16 12.49
N LEU A 56 5.26 13.12 11.69
CA LEU A 56 5.27 13.50 10.27
C LEU A 56 5.56 15.00 10.09
N ASP A 57 4.92 15.86 10.88
CA ASP A 57 5.16 17.31 10.88
C ASP A 57 6.62 17.63 11.24
N ILE A 58 7.12 16.94 12.28
CA ILE A 58 8.51 17.12 12.75
C ILE A 58 9.50 16.66 11.69
N ALA A 59 9.26 15.51 11.05
CA ALA A 59 10.12 14.96 10.01
C ALA A 59 10.20 15.88 8.80
N LEU A 60 9.05 16.39 8.35
CA LEU A 60 8.98 17.28 7.19
C LEU A 60 9.63 18.65 7.48
N PHE A 61 9.41 19.18 8.67
CA PHE A 61 10.07 20.43 9.08
C PHE A 61 11.60 20.26 9.21
N ALA A 62 12.06 19.14 9.79
CA ALA A 62 13.48 18.83 9.90
C ALA A 62 14.13 18.65 8.52
N LEU A 63 13.43 18.01 7.57
CA LEU A 63 13.88 17.91 6.18
C LEU A 63 13.98 19.29 5.52
N ALA A 64 12.97 20.14 5.66
CA ALA A 64 13.00 21.50 5.13
C ALA A 64 14.12 22.33 5.76
N LEU A 65 14.38 22.17 7.07
CA LEU A 65 15.47 22.84 7.78
C LEU A 65 16.84 22.44 7.24
N ALA A 66 17.04 21.17 6.88
CA ALA A 66 18.28 20.64 6.32
C ALA A 66 18.49 20.92 4.82
N ALA A 67 17.46 21.37 4.11
CA ALA A 67 17.51 21.61 2.66
C ALA A 67 18.56 22.69 2.29
N ARG A 68 19.33 22.41 1.22
CA ARG A 68 20.33 23.32 0.65
C ARG A 68 19.98 23.70 -0.79
N MET A 69 20.63 24.74 -1.31
CA MET A 69 20.42 25.24 -2.67
C MET A 69 20.81 24.25 -3.78
N ASP A 70 21.75 23.37 -3.49
CA ASP A 70 22.16 22.27 -4.40
C ASP A 70 21.15 21.11 -4.46
N GLY A 71 20.04 21.22 -3.76
CA GLY A 71 19.04 20.17 -3.66
C GLY A 71 19.41 19.03 -2.70
N SER A 72 20.47 19.16 -1.91
CA SER A 72 20.82 18.18 -0.86
C SER A 72 20.11 18.46 0.47
N ALA A 73 19.98 17.42 1.30
CA ALA A 73 19.44 17.52 2.66
C ALA A 73 20.25 16.60 3.58
N PRO A 74 21.45 17.02 4.02
CA PRO A 74 22.36 16.17 4.78
C PRO A 74 21.73 15.61 6.05
N GLY A 75 21.77 14.27 6.18
CA GLY A 75 21.31 13.54 7.36
C GLY A 75 19.80 13.41 7.51
N GLN A 76 18.99 14.08 6.69
CA GLN A 76 17.52 13.99 6.72
C GLN A 76 17.00 13.28 5.47
N PRO A 77 16.25 12.18 5.65
CA PRO A 77 15.70 11.42 4.54
C PRO A 77 14.49 12.12 3.90
N ARG A 78 14.38 12.02 2.57
CA ARG A 78 13.24 12.57 1.82
C ARG A 78 12.02 11.68 1.85
N ARG A 79 12.19 10.37 2.05
CA ARG A 79 11.11 9.39 2.10
C ARG A 79 10.76 9.08 3.54
N ILE A 80 9.56 9.46 3.95
CA ILE A 80 9.05 9.26 5.30
C ILE A 80 7.96 8.19 5.20
N PHE A 81 8.25 6.99 5.70
CA PHE A 81 7.30 5.88 5.76
C PHE A 81 6.69 5.82 7.16
N TYR A 82 5.38 5.99 7.26
CA TYR A 82 4.62 5.77 8.48
C TYR A 82 3.96 4.39 8.38
N VAL A 83 4.53 3.41 9.09
CA VAL A 83 4.18 1.99 8.93
C VAL A 83 3.40 1.51 10.13
N ILE A 84 2.31 0.79 9.85
CA ILE A 84 1.39 0.32 10.86
C ILE A 84 0.94 -1.09 10.49
N ASP A 85 0.70 -1.93 11.50
CA ASP A 85 0.25 -3.31 11.29
C ASP A 85 -1.20 -3.39 10.77
N ARG A 86 -2.05 -2.40 11.10
CA ARG A 86 -3.49 -2.43 10.82
C ARG A 86 -3.95 -1.38 9.81
N ARG A 87 -4.79 -1.78 8.86
CA ARG A 87 -5.21 -1.00 7.69
C ARG A 87 -5.93 0.31 8.01
N ILE A 88 -6.80 0.34 9.02
CA ILE A 88 -7.62 1.53 9.35
C ILE A 88 -6.75 2.71 9.81
N VAL A 89 -5.62 2.46 10.43
CA VAL A 89 -4.70 3.51 10.91
C VAL A 89 -3.96 4.17 9.76
N VAL A 90 -3.69 3.41 8.71
CA VAL A 90 -3.01 3.92 7.52
C VAL A 90 -3.79 5.10 6.95
N ASP A 91 -5.13 5.02 6.96
CA ASP A 91 -5.99 6.07 6.42
C ASP A 91 -5.84 7.39 7.20
N GLN A 92 -5.85 7.35 8.53
CA GLN A 92 -5.73 8.57 9.34
C GLN A 92 -4.36 9.24 9.25
N ALA A 93 -3.29 8.44 9.20
CA ALA A 93 -1.95 8.98 8.99
C ALA A 93 -1.85 9.61 7.59
N CYS A 94 -2.49 8.99 6.60
CA CYS A 94 -2.59 9.52 5.24
C CYS A 94 -3.41 10.80 5.19
N ASP A 95 -4.59 10.85 5.83
CA ASP A 95 -5.44 12.05 5.90
C ASP A 95 -4.68 13.23 6.53
N HIS A 96 -3.96 12.98 7.64
CA HIS A 96 -3.13 14.00 8.28
C HIS A 96 -2.01 14.49 7.34
N ALA A 97 -1.32 13.56 6.69
CA ALA A 97 -0.26 13.88 5.73
C ALA A 97 -0.79 14.66 4.52
N MET A 98 -1.97 14.29 3.99
CA MET A 98 -2.63 15.01 2.90
C MET A 98 -3.02 16.43 3.31
N ALA A 99 -3.61 16.61 4.49
CA ALA A 99 -3.93 17.94 5.00
C ALA A 99 -2.67 18.82 5.13
N LEU A 100 -1.57 18.26 5.63
CA LEU A 100 -0.28 18.93 5.72
C LEU A 100 0.28 19.30 4.33
N ALA A 101 0.23 18.38 3.37
CA ALA A 101 0.67 18.60 2.00
C ALA A 101 -0.17 19.68 1.29
N ASP A 102 -1.48 19.68 1.48
CA ASP A 102 -2.39 20.69 0.91
C ASP A 102 -2.16 22.07 1.52
N ALA A 103 -1.90 22.16 2.83
CA ALA A 103 -1.54 23.40 3.50
C ALA A 103 -0.24 23.98 2.92
N LEU A 104 0.77 23.16 2.70
CA LEU A 104 2.04 23.57 2.09
C LEU A 104 1.89 23.95 0.61
N ARG A 105 1.10 23.19 -0.16
CA ARG A 105 0.85 23.46 -1.59
C ARG A 105 0.11 24.78 -1.80
N SER A 106 -0.89 25.06 -0.99
CA SER A 106 -1.74 26.24 -1.09
C SER A 106 -1.11 27.50 -0.49
N ALA A 107 -0.05 27.39 0.31
CA ALA A 107 0.59 28.51 1.00
C ALA A 107 1.14 29.56 0.04
N ARG A 108 0.71 30.82 0.21
CA ARG A 108 1.17 31.97 -0.61
C ARG A 108 2.12 32.89 0.16
N ALA A 109 2.12 32.85 1.48
CA ALA A 109 2.94 33.66 2.37
C ALA A 109 3.21 32.93 3.69
N GLY A 110 3.89 33.52 4.64
CA GLY A 110 4.12 33.01 5.97
C GLY A 110 5.12 31.87 6.06
N ILE A 111 5.06 31.16 7.19
CA ILE A 111 6.00 30.08 7.48
C ILE A 111 5.77 28.85 6.60
N LEU A 112 4.52 28.51 6.32
CA LEU A 112 4.19 27.40 5.44
C LEU A 112 4.78 27.58 4.04
N LYS A 113 4.74 28.79 3.48
CA LYS A 113 5.39 29.07 2.20
C LYS A 113 6.90 28.90 2.27
N ARG A 114 7.56 29.40 3.33
CA ARG A 114 9.02 29.25 3.51
C ARG A 114 9.42 27.78 3.53
N VAL A 115 8.69 26.94 4.28
CA VAL A 115 8.89 25.50 4.34
C VAL A 115 8.64 24.86 2.98
N ALA A 116 7.53 25.18 2.34
CA ALA A 116 7.18 24.65 1.02
C ALA A 116 8.23 24.98 -0.05
N ASP A 117 8.75 26.20 -0.07
CA ASP A 117 9.77 26.63 -1.04
C ASP A 117 11.08 25.86 -0.84
N ARG A 118 11.49 25.58 0.42
CA ARG A 118 12.65 24.74 0.71
C ARG A 118 12.46 23.30 0.25
N LEU A 119 11.28 22.73 0.43
CA LEU A 119 10.96 21.39 -0.05
C LEU A 119 10.92 21.33 -1.60
N ARG A 120 10.43 22.38 -2.26
CA ARG A 120 10.46 22.52 -3.74
C ARG A 120 11.89 22.57 -4.28
N ILE A 121 12.84 23.18 -3.57
CA ILE A 121 14.25 23.15 -3.96
C ILE A 121 14.78 21.71 -3.94
N LEU A 122 14.39 20.89 -2.96
CA LEU A 122 14.80 19.49 -2.91
C LEU A 122 14.26 18.69 -4.09
N SER A 123 12.97 18.84 -4.40
CA SER A 123 12.33 18.10 -5.49
C SER A 123 12.74 18.61 -6.88
N GLY A 124 12.99 19.91 -7.00
CA GLY A 124 13.08 20.60 -8.29
C GLY A 124 11.72 20.83 -8.94
N GLU A 125 10.61 20.54 -8.26
CA GLU A 125 9.25 20.71 -8.74
C GLU A 125 8.66 22.06 -8.28
N LYS A 126 7.90 22.72 -9.15
CA LYS A 126 7.29 24.02 -8.83
C LYS A 126 6.01 23.88 -8.00
N ASP A 127 5.22 22.87 -8.28
CA ASP A 127 3.84 22.79 -7.78
C ASP A 127 3.68 21.92 -6.54
N MET A 128 4.48 20.86 -6.39
CA MET A 128 4.31 19.86 -5.34
C MET A 128 5.49 19.85 -4.35
N PRO A 129 5.36 20.50 -3.16
CA PRO A 129 6.43 20.49 -2.15
C PRO A 129 6.64 19.11 -1.51
N VAL A 130 5.58 18.35 -1.30
CA VAL A 130 5.59 16.99 -0.76
C VAL A 130 4.50 16.16 -1.40
N LEU A 131 4.82 14.93 -1.77
CA LEU A 131 3.87 13.93 -2.26
C LEU A 131 3.40 13.05 -1.11
N VAL A 132 2.13 12.70 -1.08
CA VAL A 132 1.56 11.78 -0.10
C VAL A 132 0.94 10.60 -0.83
N GLU A 133 1.30 9.39 -0.37
CA GLU A 133 0.80 8.14 -0.93
C GLU A 133 0.33 7.20 0.17
N MET A 134 -0.63 6.35 -0.18
CA MET A 134 -1.13 5.30 0.69
C MET A 134 -0.78 3.93 0.11
N MET A 135 -0.04 3.12 0.88
CA MET A 135 0.27 1.74 0.51
C MET A 135 -0.31 0.77 1.54
N ARG A 136 -1.49 0.27 1.27
CA ARG A 136 -2.11 -0.82 2.05
C ARG A 136 -2.56 -1.94 1.13
N GLY A 137 -2.65 -3.16 1.65
CA GLY A 137 -3.28 -4.25 0.93
C GLY A 137 -4.71 -3.84 0.60
N GLY A 138 -5.08 -4.00 -0.65
CA GLY A 138 -6.38 -3.57 -1.05
C GLY A 138 -6.46 -2.22 -1.79
N VAL A 139 -5.38 -1.47 -1.97
CA VAL A 139 -5.37 -0.22 -2.75
C VAL A 139 -4.50 -0.42 -3.99
N TYR A 140 -4.98 0.02 -5.13
CA TYR A 140 -4.15 0.09 -6.33
C TYR A 140 -3.10 1.18 -6.18
N ARG A 141 -1.99 0.92 -6.84
CA ARG A 141 -0.78 1.70 -6.70
C ARG A 141 -0.69 2.69 -7.85
N GLU A 142 -0.81 3.94 -7.53
CA GLU A 142 -0.09 4.92 -8.29
C GLU A 142 1.33 4.90 -7.73
N ASP A 143 2.29 4.34 -8.47
CA ASP A 143 3.71 4.37 -8.09
C ASP A 143 4.31 5.78 -8.31
N ARG A 144 3.53 6.85 -8.05
CA ARG A 144 3.99 8.23 -8.19
C ARG A 144 5.16 8.55 -7.29
N TRP A 145 5.18 7.96 -6.09
CA TRP A 145 6.27 8.16 -5.14
C TRP A 145 7.61 7.58 -5.61
N VAL A 146 7.58 6.64 -6.55
CA VAL A 146 8.77 6.04 -7.16
C VAL A 146 9.29 6.85 -8.33
N ARG A 147 8.45 7.68 -8.99
CA ARG A 147 8.81 8.37 -10.25
C ARG A 147 9.87 9.43 -10.09
N SER A 148 9.97 10.06 -8.93
CA SER A 148 10.99 11.06 -8.67
C SER A 148 11.77 10.76 -7.39
N ILE A 149 13.03 10.39 -7.55
CA ILE A 149 13.90 10.07 -6.42
C ILE A 149 14.17 11.28 -5.52
N ARG A 150 14.06 12.50 -6.06
CA ARG A 150 14.29 13.77 -5.35
C ARG A 150 13.07 14.30 -4.61
N GLN A 151 11.87 13.86 -4.97
CA GLN A 151 10.63 14.32 -4.38
C GLN A 151 10.54 13.94 -2.89
N PRO A 152 10.34 14.90 -1.98
CA PRO A 152 9.92 14.60 -0.62
C PRO A 152 8.57 13.84 -0.63
N VAL A 153 8.52 12.73 0.09
CA VAL A 153 7.34 11.85 0.08
C VAL A 153 6.99 11.42 1.49
N ILE A 154 5.71 11.42 1.82
CA ILE A 154 5.16 10.73 2.98
C ILE A 154 4.34 9.55 2.46
N VAL A 155 4.67 8.35 2.93
CA VAL A 155 3.96 7.13 2.58
C VAL A 155 3.37 6.52 3.84
N ALA A 156 2.04 6.51 3.95
CA ALA A 156 1.34 5.75 4.96
C ALA A 156 1.14 4.31 4.48
N SER A 157 1.62 3.32 5.25
CA SER A 157 1.70 1.94 4.75
C SER A 157 1.46 0.88 5.82
N THR A 158 1.09 -0.33 5.36
CA THR A 158 1.12 -1.54 6.19
C THR A 158 2.50 -2.19 6.18
N VAL A 159 2.76 -3.03 7.20
CA VAL A 159 3.99 -3.83 7.32
C VAL A 159 4.25 -4.66 6.06
N ASP A 160 3.22 -5.33 5.53
CA ASP A 160 3.33 -6.17 4.32
C ASP A 160 3.84 -5.41 3.11
N GLN A 161 3.31 -4.21 2.90
CA GLN A 161 3.60 -3.43 1.70
C GLN A 161 5.04 -2.89 1.72
N ILE A 162 5.50 -2.39 2.84
CA ILE A 162 6.89 -1.90 2.97
C ILE A 162 7.86 -3.06 3.10
N GLY A 163 7.54 -4.06 3.93
CA GLY A 163 8.42 -5.17 4.22
C GLY A 163 8.69 -6.05 2.99
N SER A 164 7.65 -6.44 2.25
CA SER A 164 7.83 -7.24 1.03
C SER A 164 8.66 -6.51 -0.03
N ARG A 165 8.47 -5.19 -0.19
CA ARG A 165 9.28 -4.38 -1.12
C ARG A 165 10.72 -4.25 -0.66
N LEU A 166 10.94 -4.01 0.63
CA LEU A 166 12.29 -3.94 1.20
C LEU A 166 13.06 -5.25 1.01
N LEU A 167 12.35 -6.38 1.01
CA LEU A 167 12.88 -7.72 0.80
C LEU A 167 12.82 -8.19 -0.68
N TYR A 168 12.73 -7.28 -1.65
CA TYR A 168 12.72 -7.60 -3.10
C TYR A 168 11.60 -8.54 -3.54
N ARG A 169 10.46 -8.57 -2.85
CA ARG A 169 9.28 -9.40 -3.16
C ARG A 169 8.01 -8.60 -2.99
N GLY A 170 8.02 -7.39 -3.54
CA GLY A 170 6.89 -6.47 -3.42
C GLY A 170 5.59 -7.08 -3.93
N TYR A 171 4.64 -7.31 -3.01
CA TYR A 171 3.36 -7.91 -3.35
C TYR A 171 2.63 -7.13 -4.44
N GLY A 172 2.28 -7.84 -5.54
CA GLY A 172 1.59 -7.32 -6.72
C GLY A 172 2.42 -6.33 -7.56
N LEU A 173 3.75 -6.34 -7.44
CA LEU A 173 4.68 -5.67 -8.33
C LEU A 173 5.33 -6.66 -9.29
N SER A 174 5.63 -6.19 -10.49
CA SER A 174 6.49 -6.92 -11.41
C SER A 174 7.87 -7.14 -10.80
N PRO A 175 8.49 -8.31 -10.97
CA PRO A 175 9.86 -8.57 -10.53
C PRO A 175 10.87 -7.53 -11.01
N ARG A 176 10.64 -6.92 -12.17
CA ARG A 176 11.48 -5.84 -12.72
C ARG A 176 11.46 -4.57 -11.88
N MET A 177 10.40 -4.34 -11.09
CA MET A 177 10.26 -3.17 -10.21
C MET A 177 10.79 -3.42 -8.80
N TRP A 178 10.98 -4.67 -8.39
CA TRP A 178 11.41 -4.99 -7.03
C TRP A 178 12.73 -4.31 -6.62
N PRO A 179 13.78 -4.25 -7.48
CA PRO A 179 15.01 -3.56 -7.12
C PRO A 179 14.79 -2.08 -6.85
N ILE A 180 13.97 -1.42 -7.68
CA ILE A 180 13.69 0.01 -7.53
C ILE A 180 13.04 0.30 -6.18
N HIS A 181 11.99 -0.44 -5.85
CA HIS A 181 11.31 -0.26 -4.56
C HIS A 181 12.24 -0.60 -3.38
N ALA A 182 12.99 -1.71 -3.44
CA ALA A 182 13.94 -2.08 -2.40
C ALA A 182 15.04 -1.03 -2.23
N GLY A 183 15.56 -0.51 -3.33
CA GLY A 183 16.56 0.56 -3.34
C GLY A 183 16.05 1.83 -2.68
N LEU A 184 14.84 2.28 -3.00
CA LEU A 184 14.23 3.49 -2.45
C LEU A 184 13.84 3.36 -0.98
N ILE A 185 13.27 2.21 -0.57
CA ILE A 185 12.88 1.99 0.83
C ILE A 185 14.14 1.75 1.69
N GLY A 186 15.11 1.03 1.17
CA GLY A 186 16.36 0.75 1.87
C GLY A 186 17.32 1.94 1.96
N ASN A 187 17.06 3.07 1.28
CA ASN A 187 17.97 4.22 1.21
C ASN A 187 17.21 5.53 1.20
N ASP A 188 17.82 6.59 1.76
CA ASP A 188 17.24 7.92 1.92
C ASP A 188 15.83 7.85 2.50
N SER A 189 15.66 7.07 3.57
CA SER A 189 14.37 6.75 4.17
C SER A 189 14.36 6.85 5.69
N LEU A 190 13.22 7.30 6.22
CA LEU A 190 12.82 7.26 7.62
C LEU A 190 11.61 6.35 7.75
N ILE A 191 11.75 5.24 8.48
CA ILE A 191 10.67 4.29 8.73
C ILE A 191 10.20 4.46 10.17
N LEU A 192 9.03 5.06 10.35
CA LEU A 192 8.35 5.24 11.62
C LEU A 192 7.36 4.08 11.79
N VAL A 193 7.65 3.13 12.67
CA VAL A 193 6.77 1.97 12.92
C VAL A 193 5.89 2.26 14.12
N ASP A 194 4.59 2.52 13.87
CA ASP A 194 3.64 2.83 14.95
C ASP A 194 3.08 1.53 15.56
N GLU A 195 2.92 1.55 16.88
CA GLU A 195 2.57 0.38 17.70
C GLU A 195 3.49 -0.82 17.39
N ALA A 196 4.80 -0.55 17.30
CA ALA A 196 5.84 -1.51 16.88
C ALA A 196 5.83 -2.82 17.69
N HIS A 197 5.31 -2.80 18.91
CA HIS A 197 5.15 -4.00 19.74
C HIS A 197 4.22 -5.07 19.11
N CYS A 198 3.33 -4.67 18.20
CA CYS A 198 2.49 -5.60 17.43
C CYS A 198 3.25 -6.21 16.23
N SER A 199 4.37 -5.62 15.82
CA SER A 199 5.13 -5.97 14.61
C SER A 199 6.58 -6.33 14.92
N ARG A 200 6.80 -7.11 15.99
CA ARG A 200 8.14 -7.48 16.46
C ARG A 200 9.00 -8.16 15.38
N PRO A 201 8.51 -9.13 14.59
CA PRO A 201 9.30 -9.74 13.52
C PRO A 201 9.77 -8.71 12.48
N PHE A 202 8.89 -7.80 12.08
CA PHE A 202 9.24 -6.74 11.16
C PHE A 202 10.32 -5.80 11.72
N MET A 203 10.22 -5.41 12.99
CA MET A 203 11.27 -4.61 13.64
C MET A 203 12.63 -5.32 13.64
N GLN A 204 12.65 -6.63 13.92
CA GLN A 204 13.87 -7.44 13.87
C GLN A 204 14.47 -7.46 12.45
N THR A 205 13.63 -7.60 11.44
CA THR A 205 14.04 -7.54 10.03
C THR A 205 14.58 -6.18 9.65
N LEU A 206 13.92 -5.08 10.04
CA LEU A 206 14.43 -3.72 9.80
C LEU A 206 15.80 -3.48 10.46
N HIS A 207 16.00 -3.96 11.67
CA HIS A 207 17.29 -3.87 12.35
C HIS A 207 18.37 -4.71 11.65
N ALA A 208 18.03 -5.91 11.13
CA ALA A 208 18.96 -6.72 10.34
C ALA A 208 19.37 -5.99 9.05
N VAL A 209 18.41 -5.40 8.32
CA VAL A 209 18.68 -4.59 7.13
C VAL A 209 19.57 -3.40 7.45
N ALA A 210 19.28 -2.66 8.54
CA ALA A 210 20.08 -1.51 8.96
C ALA A 210 21.52 -1.91 9.26
N ARG A 211 21.72 -3.05 9.95
CA ARG A 211 23.03 -3.62 10.23
C ARG A 211 23.75 -4.00 8.94
N TYR A 212 23.14 -4.73 8.04
CA TYR A 212 23.75 -5.18 6.80
C TYR A 212 24.12 -4.04 5.87
N ARG A 213 23.29 -2.98 5.80
CA ARG A 213 23.64 -1.78 5.03
C ARG A 213 24.94 -1.13 5.52
N LYS A 214 25.20 -1.17 6.83
CA LYS A 214 26.37 -0.56 7.44
C LYS A 214 27.61 -1.46 7.40
N GLU A 215 27.44 -2.75 7.63
CA GLU A 215 28.55 -3.68 7.94
C GLU A 215 28.94 -4.56 6.74
N PHE A 216 28.03 -4.82 5.80
CA PHE A 216 28.29 -5.75 4.71
C PHE A 216 28.86 -5.08 3.45
N ALA A 217 28.47 -3.85 3.15
CA ALA A 217 28.93 -3.14 1.95
C ALA A 217 30.32 -2.52 2.18
N ALA A 218 31.25 -2.74 1.23
CA ALA A 218 32.54 -2.07 1.26
C ALA A 218 32.39 -0.54 1.05
N TYR A 219 31.45 -0.15 0.21
CA TYR A 219 31.13 1.25 -0.09
C TYR A 219 29.61 1.46 0.01
N PRO A 220 29.05 1.64 1.22
CA PRO A 220 27.62 1.83 1.40
C PRO A 220 27.13 3.13 0.75
N ALA A 221 25.88 3.15 0.31
CA ALA A 221 25.25 4.34 -0.24
C ALA A 221 25.28 5.49 0.81
N PRO A 222 25.73 6.71 0.45
CA PRO A 222 25.96 7.82 1.40
C PRO A 222 24.66 8.54 1.79
N VAL A 223 23.57 7.82 1.91
CA VAL A 223 22.24 8.34 2.23
C VAL A 223 21.66 7.66 3.48
N PRO A 224 20.85 8.37 4.28
CA PRO A 224 20.36 7.84 5.55
C PRO A 224 19.37 6.69 5.35
N PHE A 225 19.38 5.75 6.29
CA PHE A 225 18.33 4.77 6.52
C PHE A 225 18.04 4.78 8.03
N ARG A 226 16.86 5.23 8.41
CA ARG A 226 16.48 5.42 9.81
C ARG A 226 15.24 4.61 10.13
N VAL A 227 15.32 3.84 11.21
CA VAL A 227 14.20 3.06 11.76
C VAL A 227 13.89 3.58 13.14
N VAL A 228 12.64 3.93 13.39
CA VAL A 228 12.15 4.48 14.65
C VAL A 228 10.94 3.71 15.14
N GLU A 229 11.06 3.13 16.31
CA GLU A 229 9.97 2.49 17.03
C GLU A 229 9.08 3.55 17.69
N LEU A 230 7.80 3.60 17.34
CA LEU A 230 6.78 4.40 18.04
C LEU A 230 5.91 3.47 18.86
N SER A 231 5.98 3.50 20.17
CA SER A 231 5.21 2.57 21.01
C SER A 231 4.98 3.11 22.42
N ALA A 232 3.81 2.81 22.98
CA ALA A 232 3.57 3.00 24.41
C ALA A 232 4.24 1.92 25.27
N THR A 233 4.61 0.79 24.66
CA THR A 233 5.28 -0.35 25.30
C THR A 233 6.44 -0.82 24.41
N PRO A 234 7.56 -0.08 24.37
CA PRO A 234 8.65 -0.37 23.44
C PRO A 234 9.32 -1.69 23.72
N ILE A 235 9.71 -2.38 22.64
CA ILE A 235 10.44 -3.65 22.66
C ILE A 235 11.94 -3.41 22.76
N SER A 236 12.43 -2.32 22.17
CA SER A 236 13.85 -1.99 22.08
C SER A 236 14.50 -1.80 23.45
N ILE A 237 15.71 -2.39 23.59
CA ILE A 237 16.58 -2.17 24.74
C ILE A 237 17.60 -1.11 24.31
N GLY A 238 17.44 0.13 24.75
CA GLY A 238 18.36 1.20 24.39
C GLY A 238 17.87 2.57 24.82
N GLU A 239 18.53 3.61 24.30
CA GLU A 239 18.18 4.99 24.59
C GLU A 239 16.78 5.30 23.99
N ARG A 240 15.91 5.83 24.83
CA ARG A 240 14.51 6.11 24.52
C ARG A 240 14.21 7.58 24.67
N PHE A 241 13.43 8.10 23.73
CA PHE A 241 12.80 9.39 23.90
C PHE A 241 11.46 9.20 24.60
N GLU A 242 11.27 9.79 25.77
CA GLU A 242 10.09 9.64 26.63
C GLU A 242 9.52 11.02 27.01
N LEU A 243 8.29 11.05 27.55
CA LEU A 243 7.72 12.25 28.15
C LEU A 243 8.54 12.66 29.37
N ASP A 244 8.67 13.97 29.57
CA ASP A 244 9.32 14.56 30.74
C ASP A 244 8.30 15.25 31.69
N GLU A 245 8.78 15.85 32.76
CA GLU A 245 7.94 16.55 33.73
C GLU A 245 7.17 17.73 33.11
N LYS A 246 7.72 18.40 32.08
CA LYS A 246 7.04 19.50 31.38
C LYS A 246 5.88 18.99 30.56
N ASP A 247 6.00 17.80 29.98
CA ASP A 247 4.94 17.13 29.26
C ASP A 247 3.81 16.72 30.20
N ALA A 248 4.15 16.14 31.35
CA ALA A 248 3.18 15.77 32.40
C ALA A 248 2.44 16.99 32.98
N ALA A 249 3.12 18.12 33.13
CA ALA A 249 2.54 19.38 33.61
C ALA A 249 1.71 20.12 32.53
N HIS A 250 1.79 19.71 31.28
CA HIS A 250 1.04 20.35 30.20
C HIS A 250 -0.46 20.10 30.34
N LYS A 251 -1.27 21.17 30.44
CA LYS A 251 -2.72 21.12 30.75
C LYS A 251 -3.51 20.08 29.92
N VAL A 252 -3.23 19.98 28.63
CA VAL A 252 -3.97 19.05 27.74
C VAL A 252 -3.40 17.65 27.82
N LEU A 253 -2.07 17.50 27.72
CA LEU A 253 -1.41 16.20 27.69
C LEU A 253 -1.52 15.50 29.06
N GLY A 254 -1.22 16.19 30.16
CA GLY A 254 -1.36 15.66 31.52
C GLY A 254 -2.79 15.21 31.82
N ARG A 255 -3.80 15.99 31.41
CA ARG A 255 -5.21 15.59 31.56
C ARG A 255 -5.52 14.28 30.80
N ARG A 256 -5.00 14.08 29.57
CA ARG A 256 -5.22 12.85 28.79
C ARG A 256 -4.59 11.62 29.44
N THR A 257 -3.40 11.75 30.00
CA THR A 257 -2.69 10.63 30.63
C THR A 257 -3.24 10.29 32.01
N SER A 258 -3.66 11.30 32.81
CA SER A 258 -4.19 11.11 34.13
C SER A 258 -5.70 10.80 34.21
N ALA A 259 -6.41 10.82 33.05
CA ALA A 259 -7.83 10.52 32.98
C ALA A 259 -8.14 9.12 33.52
N LYS A 260 -9.02 9.05 34.51
CA LYS A 260 -9.49 7.77 35.07
C LYS A 260 -10.51 7.13 34.14
N LYS A 261 -10.47 5.80 34.07
CA LYS A 261 -11.34 4.97 33.21
C LYS A 261 -11.75 3.71 33.93
N PRO A 262 -12.61 3.84 34.95
CA PRO A 262 -13.04 2.71 35.79
C PRO A 262 -13.82 1.70 34.92
N ALA A 263 -13.45 0.43 35.02
CA ALA A 263 -14.09 -0.67 34.32
C ALA A 263 -14.52 -1.76 35.31
N THR A 264 -15.76 -2.21 35.19
CA THR A 264 -16.29 -3.34 35.98
C THR A 264 -15.99 -4.65 35.24
N LEU A 265 -15.51 -5.65 35.96
CA LEU A 265 -15.23 -6.99 35.45
C LEU A 265 -16.50 -7.85 35.55
N VAL A 266 -16.94 -8.41 34.42
CA VAL A 266 -18.18 -9.19 34.32
C VAL A 266 -17.87 -10.58 33.79
N MET A 267 -18.31 -11.63 34.49
CA MET A 267 -18.24 -12.99 33.97
C MET A 267 -19.49 -13.23 33.12
N ALA A 268 -19.27 -13.57 31.85
CA ALA A 268 -20.33 -13.83 30.88
C ALA A 268 -20.55 -15.33 30.66
N GLY A 269 -21.69 -15.68 30.02
CA GLY A 269 -21.99 -17.08 29.70
C GLY A 269 -20.96 -17.75 28.80
N ALA A 270 -20.76 -19.06 28.98
CA ALA A 270 -19.74 -19.84 28.26
C ALA A 270 -20.03 -19.96 26.75
N LYS A 271 -21.31 -20.21 26.39
CA LYS A 271 -21.70 -20.39 24.99
C LYS A 271 -21.92 -19.04 24.29
N GLU A 272 -21.76 -19.00 22.96
CA GLU A 272 -21.92 -17.79 22.14
C GLU A 272 -23.23 -17.03 22.44
N THR A 273 -24.38 -17.74 22.47
CA THR A 273 -25.68 -17.14 22.76
C THR A 273 -25.77 -16.55 24.18
N GLY A 274 -25.14 -17.20 25.16
CA GLY A 274 -25.05 -16.72 26.54
C GLY A 274 -24.17 -15.47 26.66
N PHE A 275 -23.06 -15.46 25.94
CA PHE A 275 -22.16 -14.31 25.88
C PHE A 275 -22.83 -13.08 25.23
N VAL A 276 -23.45 -13.27 24.07
CA VAL A 276 -24.22 -12.21 23.39
C VAL A 276 -25.29 -11.64 24.33
N LYS A 277 -26.04 -12.50 25.03
CA LYS A 277 -27.05 -12.07 26.02
C LYS A 277 -26.45 -11.22 27.14
N SER A 278 -25.27 -11.61 27.62
CA SER A 278 -24.55 -10.85 28.66
C SER A 278 -24.13 -9.47 28.14
N VAL A 279 -23.59 -9.39 26.90
CA VAL A 279 -23.23 -8.10 26.26
C VAL A 279 -24.45 -7.21 26.13
N LEU A 280 -25.57 -7.74 25.67
CA LEU A 280 -26.82 -6.97 25.51
C LEU A 280 -27.37 -6.45 26.85
N GLY A 281 -27.24 -7.25 27.93
CA GLY A 281 -27.60 -6.82 29.28
C GLY A 281 -26.78 -5.61 29.73
N GLU A 282 -25.45 -5.68 29.63
CA GLU A 282 -24.56 -4.60 30.05
C GLU A 282 -24.75 -3.34 29.20
N VAL A 283 -25.02 -3.48 27.92
CA VAL A 283 -25.33 -2.36 27.02
C VAL A 283 -26.64 -1.66 27.47
N ARG A 284 -27.67 -2.45 27.75
CA ARG A 284 -28.96 -1.90 28.24
C ARG A 284 -28.78 -1.16 29.56
N ASP A 285 -28.11 -1.77 30.53
CA ASP A 285 -27.84 -1.19 31.84
C ASP A 285 -27.10 0.17 31.75
N ILE A 286 -26.07 0.23 30.87
CA ILE A 286 -25.33 1.48 30.62
C ILE A 286 -26.24 2.53 29.97
N CYS A 287 -27.04 2.16 29.00
CA CYS A 287 -27.92 3.09 28.30
C CYS A 287 -29.01 3.65 29.23
N GLU A 288 -29.55 2.81 30.12
CA GLU A 288 -30.58 3.21 31.11
C GLU A 288 -30.04 4.10 32.25
N GLN A 289 -28.81 3.82 32.72
CA GLN A 289 -28.20 4.51 33.86
C GLN A 289 -27.44 5.78 33.47
N HIS A 290 -26.84 5.85 32.31
CA HIS A 290 -25.86 6.89 31.95
C HIS A 290 -26.18 7.67 30.66
N THR A 291 -27.14 7.22 29.85
CA THR A 291 -27.53 7.85 28.56
C THR A 291 -26.35 8.36 27.72
N PRO A 292 -25.41 7.46 27.34
CA PRO A 292 -24.20 7.86 26.58
C PRO A 292 -24.55 8.35 25.16
N LYS A 293 -23.87 9.37 24.65
CA LYS A 293 -24.03 9.84 23.28
C LYS A 293 -23.39 8.85 22.28
N ALA A 294 -22.26 8.23 22.67
CA ALA A 294 -21.55 7.24 21.87
C ALA A 294 -21.08 6.07 22.75
N LEU A 295 -21.61 4.88 22.51
CA LEU A 295 -21.21 3.66 23.21
C LEU A 295 -20.44 2.73 22.25
N GLY A 296 -19.21 2.41 22.60
CA GLY A 296 -18.43 1.38 21.92
C GLY A 296 -18.70 -0.03 22.46
N ILE A 297 -18.95 -0.99 21.58
CA ILE A 297 -19.16 -2.40 21.93
C ILE A 297 -18.13 -3.20 21.13
N ILE A 298 -17.07 -3.69 21.80
CA ILE A 298 -15.93 -4.28 21.09
C ILE A 298 -15.80 -5.76 21.47
N VAL A 299 -15.89 -6.64 20.47
CA VAL A 299 -15.80 -8.09 20.63
C VAL A 299 -14.70 -8.68 19.76
N ASN A 300 -14.30 -9.93 20.05
CA ASN A 300 -13.12 -10.52 19.40
C ASN A 300 -13.41 -11.27 18.08
N ARG A 301 -14.68 -11.53 17.74
CA ARG A 301 -15.08 -12.31 16.57
C ARG A 301 -16.09 -11.54 15.70
N VAL A 302 -15.94 -11.66 14.40
CA VAL A 302 -16.85 -11.04 13.43
C VAL A 302 -18.27 -11.59 13.57
N THR A 303 -18.40 -12.90 13.79
CA THR A 303 -19.70 -13.56 14.01
C THR A 303 -20.41 -13.03 15.25
N THR A 304 -19.69 -12.88 16.37
CA THR A 304 -20.23 -12.28 17.61
C THR A 304 -20.66 -10.84 17.39
N ALA A 305 -19.84 -10.05 16.68
CA ALA A 305 -20.19 -8.65 16.39
C ALA A 305 -21.46 -8.55 15.54
N ARG A 306 -21.63 -9.40 14.54
CA ARG A 306 -22.84 -9.47 13.72
C ARG A 306 -24.08 -9.86 14.52
N GLN A 307 -23.96 -10.85 15.41
CA GLN A 307 -25.07 -11.27 16.27
C GLN A 307 -25.48 -10.16 17.23
N VAL A 308 -24.51 -9.53 17.90
CA VAL A 308 -24.75 -8.38 18.80
C VAL A 308 -25.44 -7.25 18.04
N HIS A 309 -24.94 -6.90 16.86
CA HIS A 309 -25.54 -5.87 16.00
C HIS A 309 -26.98 -6.19 15.61
N CYS A 310 -27.26 -7.43 15.19
CA CYS A 310 -28.60 -7.87 14.83
C CYS A 310 -29.57 -7.77 16.01
N GLU A 311 -29.18 -8.22 17.19
CA GLU A 311 -30.01 -8.20 18.41
C GLU A 311 -30.21 -6.78 18.93
N LEU A 312 -29.20 -5.91 18.86
CA LEU A 312 -29.34 -4.50 19.27
C LEU A 312 -30.34 -3.74 18.39
N ASN A 313 -30.37 -3.99 17.08
CA ASN A 313 -31.39 -3.42 16.19
C ASN A 313 -32.83 -3.82 16.56
N LYS A 314 -33.01 -5.01 17.17
CA LYS A 314 -34.32 -5.44 17.68
C LYS A 314 -34.67 -4.77 19.01
N ILE A 315 -33.65 -4.55 19.87
CA ILE A 315 -33.87 -3.97 21.23
C ILE A 315 -34.05 -2.46 21.16
N PHE A 316 -33.29 -1.79 20.27
CA PHE A 316 -33.30 -0.32 20.13
C PHE A 316 -33.73 0.10 18.72
N PRO A 317 -35.00 -0.13 18.34
CA PRO A 317 -35.48 0.24 17.01
C PRO A 317 -35.40 1.76 16.84
N GLY A 318 -34.84 2.21 15.72
CA GLY A 318 -34.69 3.64 15.42
C GLY A 318 -33.42 4.31 15.97
N TRP A 319 -32.60 3.59 16.72
CA TRP A 319 -31.28 4.09 17.10
C TRP A 319 -30.24 3.90 15.97
N ASP A 320 -29.24 4.76 15.96
CA ASP A 320 -28.10 4.59 15.06
C ASP A 320 -27.17 3.49 15.58
N ILE A 321 -27.18 2.32 14.93
CA ILE A 321 -26.35 1.19 15.29
C ILE A 321 -25.45 0.85 14.11
N LEU A 322 -24.15 1.02 14.30
CA LEU A 322 -23.13 0.80 13.28
C LEU A 322 -22.33 -0.47 13.57
N LEU A 323 -22.11 -1.29 12.56
CA LEU A 323 -21.22 -2.45 12.63
C LEU A 323 -19.92 -2.17 11.86
N LEU A 324 -18.79 -2.32 12.53
CA LEU A 324 -17.44 -2.16 11.94
C LEU A 324 -16.64 -3.44 12.10
N THR A 325 -16.21 -4.00 10.98
CA THR A 325 -15.33 -5.17 10.93
C THR A 325 -14.15 -4.93 10.00
N GLY A 326 -13.04 -5.58 10.26
CA GLY A 326 -11.85 -5.53 9.38
C GLY A 326 -12.03 -6.31 8.08
N ARG A 327 -13.05 -7.19 8.02
CA ARG A 327 -13.36 -8.05 6.87
C ARG A 327 -14.41 -7.41 5.96
N SER A 328 -14.20 -6.14 5.57
CA SER A 328 -15.06 -5.36 4.70
C SER A 328 -14.28 -4.79 3.51
N ARG A 329 -14.97 -4.53 2.40
CA ARG A 329 -14.38 -3.82 1.26
C ARG A 329 -14.05 -2.38 1.69
N SER A 330 -12.94 -1.85 1.20
CA SER A 330 -12.53 -0.48 1.57
C SER A 330 -13.58 0.56 1.21
N LEU A 331 -14.21 0.44 0.05
CA LEU A 331 -15.24 1.38 -0.41
C LEU A 331 -16.50 1.36 0.47
N ASP A 332 -16.98 0.18 0.88
CA ASP A 332 -18.14 0.06 1.78
C ASP A 332 -17.83 0.68 3.15
N ARG A 333 -16.64 0.36 3.67
CA ARG A 333 -16.21 0.92 4.96
C ARG A 333 -16.10 2.44 4.90
N ASP A 334 -15.52 3.00 3.85
CA ASP A 334 -15.34 4.45 3.70
C ASP A 334 -16.70 5.16 3.66
N ARG A 335 -17.73 4.55 3.05
CA ARG A 335 -19.12 5.04 3.09
C ARG A 335 -19.68 5.04 4.52
N LEU A 336 -19.54 3.91 5.24
CA LEU A 336 -20.05 3.78 6.61
C LEU A 336 -19.36 4.76 7.58
N VAL A 337 -18.03 4.86 7.47
CA VAL A 337 -17.20 5.73 8.31
C VAL A 337 -17.45 7.21 8.01
N GLY A 338 -17.50 7.60 6.74
CA GLY A 338 -17.63 8.99 6.32
C GLY A 338 -18.93 9.63 6.75
N GLN A 339 -20.02 8.87 6.75
CA GLN A 339 -21.36 9.38 7.10
C GLN A 339 -21.63 9.46 8.60
N LYS A 340 -21.15 8.48 9.40
CA LYS A 340 -21.58 8.32 10.80
C LYS A 340 -20.48 8.58 11.85
N LEU A 341 -19.22 8.29 11.56
CA LEU A 341 -18.14 8.50 12.53
C LEU A 341 -17.66 9.96 12.64
N ALA A 342 -17.99 10.81 11.68
CA ALA A 342 -17.62 12.23 11.73
C ALA A 342 -18.14 12.91 13.02
N SER A 343 -19.30 12.48 13.51
CA SER A 343 -19.95 13.04 14.71
C SER A 343 -19.25 12.71 16.03
N ILE A 344 -18.47 11.63 16.08
CA ILE A 344 -17.77 11.16 17.30
C ILE A 344 -16.24 11.24 17.16
N ARG A 345 -15.73 11.99 16.19
CA ARG A 345 -14.29 12.27 16.11
C ARG A 345 -13.82 13.07 17.32
N SER A 346 -12.61 12.77 17.78
CA SER A 346 -12.01 13.48 18.91
C SER A 346 -11.95 14.99 18.65
N GLY A 347 -12.56 15.77 19.51
CA GLY A 347 -12.53 17.24 19.46
C GLY A 347 -13.59 17.90 18.58
N VAL A 348 -14.55 17.17 18.05
CA VAL A 348 -15.76 17.76 17.47
C VAL A 348 -16.65 18.26 18.62
N ALA A 349 -17.01 19.53 18.57
CA ALA A 349 -17.92 20.12 19.54
C ALA A 349 -19.33 19.52 19.33
N GLU A 350 -19.94 19.09 20.44
CA GLU A 350 -21.27 18.55 20.62
C GLU A 350 -22.04 18.08 19.39
N THR A 351 -22.23 16.78 19.29
CA THR A 351 -23.19 16.15 18.39
C THR A 351 -24.59 16.65 18.67
N THR A 352 -25.25 17.17 17.64
CA THR A 352 -26.65 17.61 17.67
C THR A 352 -27.66 16.45 17.58
N SER A 353 -27.18 15.20 17.55
CA SER A 353 -28.04 14.01 17.49
C SER A 353 -28.74 13.78 18.84
N GLU A 354 -30.06 13.71 18.84
CA GLU A 354 -30.87 13.37 20.01
C GLU A 354 -30.81 11.88 20.38
N THR A 355 -30.42 11.02 19.41
CA THR A 355 -30.31 9.57 19.61
C THR A 355 -28.88 9.12 19.84
N PRO A 356 -28.64 8.20 20.79
CA PRO A 356 -27.33 7.60 21.02
C PRO A 356 -26.81 6.83 19.78
N LEU A 357 -25.49 6.91 19.53
CA LEU A 357 -24.82 6.10 18.52
C LEU A 357 -24.19 4.87 19.18
N LEU A 358 -24.66 3.68 18.82
CA LEU A 358 -24.05 2.41 19.22
C LEU A 358 -23.10 1.92 18.14
N ILE A 359 -21.86 1.63 18.51
CA ILE A 359 -20.85 1.10 17.58
C ILE A 359 -20.43 -0.27 18.03
N VAL A 360 -20.88 -1.28 17.30
CA VAL A 360 -20.43 -2.65 17.44
C VAL A 360 -19.21 -2.83 16.56
N ALA A 361 -18.09 -3.23 17.14
CA ALA A 361 -16.85 -3.37 16.40
C ALA A 361 -16.07 -4.61 16.83
N THR A 362 -15.19 -5.05 15.94
CA THR A 362 -14.14 -6.00 16.23
C THR A 362 -12.82 -5.27 16.52
N GLN A 363 -11.68 -5.95 16.44
CA GLN A 363 -10.36 -5.37 16.68
C GLN A 363 -10.00 -4.21 15.74
N CYS A 364 -10.73 -4.05 14.66
CA CYS A 364 -10.46 -2.99 13.66
C CYS A 364 -10.46 -1.57 14.25
N ILE A 365 -11.17 -1.34 15.37
CA ILE A 365 -11.24 -0.03 16.02
C ILE A 365 -10.13 0.22 17.06
N GLU A 366 -9.40 -0.80 17.45
CA GLU A 366 -8.35 -0.71 18.50
C GLU A 366 -7.26 0.26 18.11
N VAL A 367 -6.83 0.20 16.86
CA VAL A 367 -5.75 1.02 16.32
C VAL A 367 -6.34 1.95 15.26
N GLY A 368 -6.08 3.24 15.33
CA GLY A 368 -6.30 4.24 14.28
C GLY A 368 -7.66 4.88 14.14
N ALA A 369 -8.71 4.37 14.74
CA ALA A 369 -9.97 5.11 14.70
C ALA A 369 -9.88 6.37 15.57
N ASP A 370 -10.11 7.56 15.00
CA ASP A 370 -10.19 8.81 15.76
C ASP A 370 -11.60 8.97 16.33
N VAL A 371 -11.94 8.07 17.25
CA VAL A 371 -13.21 8.04 17.95
C VAL A 371 -13.01 8.31 19.44
N ASP A 372 -14.00 8.90 20.06
CA ASP A 372 -14.02 9.24 21.47
C ASP A 372 -15.34 8.83 22.11
N PHE A 373 -15.38 7.61 22.68
CA PHE A 373 -16.56 7.05 23.33
C PHE A 373 -16.82 7.65 24.69
N ASP A 374 -18.10 7.73 25.06
CA ASP A 374 -18.57 8.08 26.40
C ASP A 374 -18.61 6.86 27.31
N ALA A 375 -18.93 5.70 26.74
CA ALA A 375 -19.02 4.43 27.43
C ALA A 375 -18.44 3.29 26.60
N LEU A 376 -18.05 2.20 27.26
CA LEU A 376 -17.41 1.06 26.60
C LEU A 376 -17.88 -0.28 27.20
N VAL A 377 -18.33 -1.17 26.33
CA VAL A 377 -18.52 -2.60 26.65
C VAL A 377 -17.53 -3.39 25.81
N THR A 378 -16.65 -4.14 26.44
CA THR A 378 -15.63 -4.88 25.69
C THR A 378 -15.48 -6.31 26.17
N GLU A 379 -15.30 -7.24 25.23
CA GLU A 379 -14.82 -8.57 25.52
C GLU A 379 -13.36 -8.49 25.99
N VAL A 380 -12.95 -9.34 26.94
CA VAL A 380 -11.58 -9.43 27.41
C VAL A 380 -10.66 -9.78 26.22
N CYS A 381 -9.51 -9.15 26.18
CA CYS A 381 -8.48 -9.36 25.17
C CYS A 381 -7.10 -9.15 25.82
N PRO A 382 -6.00 -9.41 25.13
CA PRO A 382 -4.67 -9.13 25.65
C PRO A 382 -4.51 -7.70 26.15
N LEU A 383 -3.63 -7.47 27.12
CA LEU A 383 -3.51 -6.18 27.82
C LEU A 383 -3.14 -5.02 26.87
N ASP A 384 -2.31 -5.27 25.87
CA ASP A 384 -1.97 -4.29 24.81
C ASP A 384 -3.22 -3.86 24.03
N ALA A 385 -4.07 -4.80 23.63
CA ALA A 385 -5.32 -4.54 22.94
C ALA A 385 -6.34 -3.82 23.85
N LEU A 386 -6.46 -4.23 25.15
CA LEU A 386 -7.30 -3.51 26.11
C LEU A 386 -6.87 -2.05 26.25
N ARG A 387 -5.56 -1.77 26.38
CA ARG A 387 -5.05 -0.40 26.45
C ARG A 387 -5.43 0.43 25.23
N GLN A 388 -5.46 -0.18 24.05
CA GLN A 388 -5.89 0.47 22.81
C GLN A 388 -7.40 0.75 22.80
N ARG A 389 -8.23 -0.22 23.21
CA ARG A 389 -9.69 -0.06 23.36
C ARG A 389 -10.02 1.05 24.35
N PHE A 390 -9.40 1.04 25.53
CA PHE A 390 -9.56 2.10 26.54
C PHE A 390 -8.94 3.43 26.10
N GLY A 391 -8.02 3.43 25.16
CA GLY A 391 -7.52 4.62 24.46
C GLY A 391 -8.59 5.34 23.63
N ARG A 392 -9.73 4.68 23.34
CA ARG A 392 -10.91 5.25 22.64
C ARG A 392 -11.98 5.74 23.58
N LEU A 393 -11.97 5.36 24.84
CA LEU A 393 -12.87 5.83 25.87
C LEU A 393 -12.31 7.12 26.49
N ASN A 394 -13.11 8.19 26.53
CA ASN A 394 -12.69 9.48 27.09
C ASN A 394 -11.28 9.88 26.65
N ARG A 395 -11.06 9.87 25.36
CA ARG A 395 -9.74 10.05 24.75
C ARG A 395 -9.10 11.39 25.10
N LEU A 396 -9.93 12.43 25.24
CA LEU A 396 -9.47 13.77 25.58
C LEU A 396 -9.41 14.04 27.10
N GLY A 397 -9.92 13.13 27.91
CA GLY A 397 -9.94 13.25 29.37
C GLY A 397 -10.90 14.32 29.87
N ASN A 398 -11.95 14.66 29.10
CA ASN A 398 -12.86 15.77 29.41
C ASN A 398 -14.10 15.33 30.17
N ARG A 399 -14.41 14.01 30.20
CA ARG A 399 -15.67 13.50 30.76
C ARG A 399 -15.48 13.12 32.22
N PRO A 400 -16.43 13.52 33.08
CA PRO A 400 -16.39 13.18 34.51
C PRO A 400 -16.68 11.69 34.77
N GLU A 401 -17.56 11.10 33.97
CA GLU A 401 -17.97 9.70 34.09
C GLU A 401 -17.72 8.96 32.77
N THR A 402 -17.22 7.73 32.89
CA THR A 402 -16.88 6.88 31.75
C THR A 402 -17.20 5.43 32.09
N PRO A 403 -18.48 5.04 32.08
CA PRO A 403 -18.85 3.67 32.44
C PRO A 403 -18.24 2.67 31.46
N ALA A 404 -17.54 1.68 31.98
CA ALA A 404 -16.97 0.62 31.17
C ALA A 404 -17.20 -0.76 31.76
N ARG A 405 -17.30 -1.77 30.89
CA ARG A 405 -17.44 -3.18 31.25
C ARG A 405 -16.43 -4.00 30.46
N ILE A 406 -15.76 -4.92 31.16
CA ILE A 406 -14.89 -5.94 30.53
C ILE A 406 -15.54 -7.30 30.81
N LEU A 407 -16.00 -7.96 29.74
CA LEU A 407 -16.66 -9.26 29.82
C LEU A 407 -15.70 -10.39 29.48
N CYS A 408 -15.69 -11.43 30.30
CA CYS A 408 -14.90 -12.62 30.04
C CYS A 408 -15.82 -13.84 29.87
N ARG A 409 -15.60 -14.62 28.80
CA ARG A 409 -16.27 -15.89 28.61
C ARG A 409 -15.75 -16.92 29.61
N GLU A 410 -16.63 -17.69 30.20
CA GLU A 410 -16.25 -18.71 31.16
C GLU A 410 -15.35 -19.79 30.55
N GLU A 411 -15.52 -20.09 29.28
CA GLU A 411 -14.73 -21.08 28.53
C GLU A 411 -13.25 -20.76 28.39
N TYR A 412 -12.84 -19.47 28.40
CA TYR A 412 -11.41 -19.07 28.25
C TYR A 412 -10.52 -19.57 29.39
N LYS A 413 -11.11 -20.03 30.51
CA LYS A 413 -10.37 -20.66 31.59
C LYS A 413 -10.01 -22.15 31.30
N ALA A 414 -10.81 -22.77 30.46
CA ALA A 414 -10.69 -24.21 30.19
C ALA A 414 -9.95 -24.51 28.87
N LYS A 415 -10.01 -23.59 27.89
CA LYS A 415 -9.42 -23.76 26.55
C LYS A 415 -8.75 -22.48 26.08
N PRO A 416 -7.47 -22.54 25.64
CA PRO A 416 -6.80 -21.39 25.04
C PRO A 416 -7.56 -20.86 23.83
N ASP A 417 -7.56 -19.52 23.66
CA ASP A 417 -8.19 -18.92 22.50
C ASP A 417 -7.36 -19.19 21.22
N PRO A 418 -7.99 -19.53 20.08
CA PRO A 418 -7.25 -19.83 18.85
C PRO A 418 -6.38 -18.69 18.31
N VAL A 419 -6.73 -17.42 18.64
CA VAL A 419 -6.03 -16.23 18.17
C VAL A 419 -5.02 -15.74 19.20
N TYR A 420 -5.46 -15.66 20.46
CA TYR A 420 -4.69 -15.03 21.54
C TYR A 420 -4.02 -16.02 22.48
N GLY A 421 -4.24 -17.33 22.27
CA GLY A 421 -3.69 -18.37 23.13
C GLY A 421 -4.12 -18.19 24.60
N GLU A 422 -3.16 -18.32 25.51
CA GLU A 422 -3.38 -18.17 26.95
C GLU A 422 -3.47 -16.69 27.41
N SER A 423 -3.13 -15.71 26.57
CA SER A 423 -3.05 -14.32 27.00
C SER A 423 -4.38 -13.74 27.45
N LEU A 424 -5.52 -14.26 26.95
CA LEU A 424 -6.85 -13.88 27.43
C LEU A 424 -7.07 -14.27 28.89
N ALA A 425 -6.81 -15.53 29.22
CA ALA A 425 -6.95 -16.04 30.58
C ALA A 425 -5.97 -15.34 31.54
N ASN A 426 -4.71 -15.19 31.14
CA ASN A 426 -3.67 -14.52 31.91
C ASN A 426 -4.05 -13.03 32.17
N THR A 427 -4.55 -12.34 31.16
CA THR A 427 -4.99 -10.94 31.31
C THR A 427 -6.20 -10.85 32.25
N TRP A 428 -7.18 -11.74 32.11
CA TRP A 428 -8.35 -11.76 32.98
C TRP A 428 -7.98 -12.00 34.43
N ASP A 429 -7.11 -12.96 34.73
CA ASP A 429 -6.68 -13.28 36.09
C ASP A 429 -5.83 -12.13 36.66
N TRP A 430 -4.98 -11.50 35.85
CA TRP A 430 -4.24 -10.30 36.28
C TRP A 430 -5.17 -9.12 36.60
N LEU A 431 -6.19 -8.88 35.78
CA LEU A 431 -7.18 -7.83 36.03
C LEU A 431 -7.93 -8.07 37.34
N LYS A 432 -8.30 -9.33 37.62
CA LYS A 432 -8.97 -9.68 38.89
C LYS A 432 -8.05 -9.45 40.09
N ASP A 433 -6.78 -9.89 40.01
CA ASP A 433 -5.79 -9.68 41.08
C ASP A 433 -5.61 -8.19 41.39
N LYS A 434 -5.60 -7.34 40.36
CA LYS A 434 -5.42 -5.88 40.51
C LYS A 434 -6.70 -5.12 40.79
N SER A 435 -7.87 -5.71 40.62
CA SER A 435 -9.17 -5.06 40.83
C SER A 435 -9.51 -4.87 42.31
N LYS A 436 -10.28 -3.82 42.60
CA LYS A 436 -10.90 -3.61 43.89
C LYS A 436 -12.41 -3.69 43.72
N ARG A 437 -13.07 -4.62 44.40
CA ARG A 437 -14.54 -4.84 44.30
C ARG A 437 -14.96 -5.01 42.81
N GLN A 438 -14.24 -5.82 42.06
CA GLN A 438 -14.46 -6.09 40.62
C GLN A 438 -14.31 -4.85 39.70
N THR A 439 -13.74 -3.75 40.18
CA THR A 439 -13.49 -2.55 39.40
C THR A 439 -11.99 -2.28 39.30
N ILE A 440 -11.52 -1.94 38.12
CA ILE A 440 -10.14 -1.58 37.83
C ILE A 440 -10.10 -0.30 36.99
N ASP A 441 -9.14 0.58 37.29
CA ASP A 441 -8.95 1.80 36.50
C ASP A 441 -7.99 1.52 35.34
N MET A 442 -8.52 1.60 34.11
CA MET A 442 -7.80 1.36 32.85
C MET A 442 -7.15 2.63 32.28
N GLY A 443 -7.08 3.71 33.05
CA GLY A 443 -6.35 4.94 32.69
C GLY A 443 -4.87 4.68 32.42
N VAL A 444 -4.23 5.52 31.59
CA VAL A 444 -2.83 5.33 31.16
C VAL A 444 -1.88 5.30 32.36
N ASP A 445 -1.95 6.30 33.23
CA ASP A 445 -1.10 6.39 34.42
C ASP A 445 -1.43 5.28 35.43
N SER A 446 -2.72 4.94 35.58
CA SER A 446 -3.19 3.92 36.51
C SER A 446 -2.65 2.52 36.15
N ILE A 447 -2.78 2.13 34.87
CA ILE A 447 -2.22 0.85 34.39
C ILE A 447 -0.70 0.84 34.49
N SER A 448 -0.05 1.96 34.14
CA SER A 448 1.42 2.06 34.21
C SER A 448 1.93 1.89 35.66
N ALA A 449 1.20 2.40 36.65
CA ALA A 449 1.52 2.24 38.08
C ALA A 449 1.34 0.80 38.60
N LEU A 450 0.47 0.01 37.98
CA LEU A 450 0.27 -1.41 38.34
C LEU A 450 1.33 -2.35 37.79
N LEU A 451 2.12 -1.91 36.80
CA LEU A 451 3.19 -2.70 36.21
C LEU A 451 4.46 -2.64 37.07
N PRO A 452 5.28 -3.71 37.12
CA PRO A 452 6.55 -3.73 37.82
C PRO A 452 7.50 -2.63 37.35
N LYS A 453 8.19 -1.96 38.28
CA LYS A 453 9.21 -0.94 37.96
C LYS A 453 10.46 -1.53 37.34
N ALA A 454 10.87 -2.74 37.74
CA ALA A 454 12.02 -3.43 37.20
C ALA A 454 11.75 -3.87 35.75
N VAL A 455 12.58 -3.44 34.81
CA VAL A 455 12.41 -3.65 33.38
C VAL A 455 12.27 -5.14 33.02
N LYS A 456 13.11 -6.01 33.58
CA LYS A 456 13.09 -7.45 33.32
C LYS A 456 11.76 -8.06 33.75
N THR A 457 11.33 -7.87 34.99
CA THR A 457 10.08 -8.40 35.52
C THR A 457 8.87 -7.85 34.80
N ARG A 458 8.92 -6.57 34.43
CA ARG A 458 7.86 -5.95 33.59
C ARG A 458 7.74 -6.61 32.23
N ASN A 459 8.86 -6.81 31.54
CA ASN A 459 8.86 -7.45 30.23
C ASN A 459 8.39 -8.92 30.28
N GLU A 460 8.80 -9.68 31.30
CA GLU A 460 8.33 -11.05 31.54
C GLU A 460 6.82 -11.10 31.78
N LEU A 461 6.29 -10.14 32.53
CA LEU A 461 4.83 -10.04 32.75
C LEU A 461 4.11 -9.65 31.48
N LEU A 462 4.58 -8.61 30.78
CA LEU A 462 3.94 -8.16 29.53
C LEU A 462 3.97 -9.23 28.43
N ALA A 463 5.01 -10.06 28.38
CA ALA A 463 5.07 -11.20 27.45
C ALA A 463 3.96 -12.23 27.68
N LYS A 464 3.41 -12.33 28.90
CA LYS A 464 2.28 -13.21 29.22
C LYS A 464 0.92 -12.57 29.00
N LEU A 465 0.83 -11.24 29.15
CA LEU A 465 -0.43 -10.49 29.10
C LEU A 465 -0.73 -9.92 27.73
N ASN A 466 0.28 -9.59 26.94
CA ASN A 466 0.11 -9.00 25.61
C ASN A 466 -0.22 -10.05 24.56
N SER A 467 -0.63 -9.58 23.41
CA SER A 467 -0.86 -10.41 22.23
C SER A 467 0.38 -11.27 21.92
N PRO A 468 0.20 -12.54 21.62
CA PRO A 468 1.31 -13.41 21.24
C PRO A 468 2.07 -12.78 20.08
N SER A 469 3.36 -12.63 20.21
CA SER A 469 4.26 -12.14 19.18
C SER A 469 5.40 -13.13 19.01
N GLU A 470 5.64 -13.50 17.77
CA GLU A 470 6.74 -14.38 17.40
C GLU A 470 8.01 -13.59 17.08
N ASP A 471 9.13 -14.30 17.00
CA ASP A 471 10.37 -13.75 16.45
C ASP A 471 10.45 -14.04 14.95
N ALA A 472 11.05 -13.11 14.20
CA ALA A 472 11.42 -13.39 12.82
C ALA A 472 12.52 -14.47 12.77
N PRO A 473 12.57 -15.28 11.72
CA PRO A 473 13.75 -16.09 11.46
C PRO A 473 14.95 -15.17 11.25
N ILE A 474 16.13 -15.65 11.55
CA ILE A 474 17.36 -14.87 11.34
C ILE A 474 17.54 -14.63 9.84
N LEU A 475 17.52 -13.37 9.44
CA LEU A 475 17.83 -12.98 8.07
C LEU A 475 19.34 -13.17 7.84
N LEU A 476 19.71 -14.22 7.12
CA LEU A 476 21.12 -14.50 6.79
C LEU A 476 21.54 -13.79 5.49
N PRO A 477 22.84 -13.52 5.29
CA PRO A 477 23.36 -13.03 4.00
C PRO A 477 22.94 -13.89 2.82
N ALA A 478 22.95 -15.23 2.96
CA ALA A 478 22.48 -16.15 1.93
C ALA A 478 21.00 -15.94 1.54
N HIS A 479 20.15 -15.57 2.49
CA HIS A 479 18.76 -15.20 2.20
C HIS A 479 18.69 -13.89 1.39
N CYS A 480 19.52 -12.91 1.73
CA CYS A 480 19.59 -11.66 0.98
C CYS A 480 20.12 -11.91 -0.47
N ASP A 481 21.06 -12.83 -0.64
CA ASP A 481 21.57 -13.23 -1.96
C ASP A 481 20.50 -13.88 -2.84
N LEU A 482 19.57 -14.64 -2.25
CA LEU A 482 18.43 -15.19 -2.97
C LEU A 482 17.37 -14.11 -3.27
N LEU A 483 17.08 -13.25 -2.30
CA LEU A 483 16.07 -12.20 -2.45
C LEU A 483 16.46 -11.15 -3.51
N VAL A 484 17.74 -10.78 -3.61
CA VAL A 484 18.22 -9.77 -4.56
C VAL A 484 18.15 -10.21 -6.02
N GLN A 485 18.06 -11.52 -6.26
CA GLN A 485 17.89 -12.09 -7.61
C GLN A 485 16.44 -11.91 -8.05
N THR A 486 16.20 -11.10 -9.04
CA THR A 486 14.86 -10.76 -9.53
C THR A 486 14.64 -11.07 -10.99
N ALA A 487 15.70 -11.33 -11.75
CA ALA A 487 15.63 -11.64 -13.16
C ALA A 487 16.80 -12.58 -13.57
N PRO A 488 16.59 -13.89 -13.60
CA PRO A 488 15.37 -14.61 -13.19
C PRO A 488 15.24 -14.73 -11.67
N GLU A 489 14.00 -14.88 -11.19
CA GLU A 489 13.74 -15.19 -9.80
C GLU A 489 14.19 -16.63 -9.49
N PRO A 490 14.88 -16.88 -8.35
CA PRO A 490 15.25 -18.23 -7.93
C PRO A 490 14.00 -19.09 -7.69
N HIS A 491 14.06 -20.35 -8.10
CA HIS A 491 12.96 -21.30 -7.91
C HIS A 491 12.64 -21.53 -6.41
N VAL A 492 13.66 -21.53 -5.57
CA VAL A 492 13.53 -21.59 -4.10
C VAL A 492 13.99 -20.25 -3.54
N CYS A 493 13.07 -19.53 -2.89
CA CYS A 493 13.34 -18.24 -2.31
C CYS A 493 12.73 -18.15 -0.90
N PRO A 494 13.37 -17.45 0.03
CA PRO A 494 12.80 -17.20 1.34
C PRO A 494 11.46 -16.46 1.24
N GLU A 495 10.45 -16.94 1.98
CA GLU A 495 9.13 -16.30 2.01
C GLU A 495 9.18 -15.02 2.86
N PRO A 496 8.91 -13.83 2.30
CA PRO A 496 8.97 -12.57 3.04
C PRO A 496 8.06 -12.55 4.27
N ALA A 497 6.88 -13.16 4.19
CA ALA A 497 5.91 -13.18 5.28
C ALA A 497 6.51 -13.68 6.60
N ALA A 498 7.41 -14.67 6.55
CA ALA A 498 8.08 -15.18 7.73
C ALA A 498 8.92 -14.12 8.46
N TYR A 499 9.55 -13.22 7.71
CA TYR A 499 10.36 -12.11 8.26
C TYR A 499 9.52 -10.93 8.72
N LEU A 500 8.27 -10.85 8.30
CA LEU A 500 7.36 -9.76 8.63
C LEU A 500 6.44 -10.10 9.81
N HIS A 501 6.02 -11.38 9.89
CA HIS A 501 4.99 -11.82 10.85
C HIS A 501 5.44 -12.98 11.75
N GLY A 502 6.59 -13.62 11.48
CA GLY A 502 7.05 -14.82 12.19
C GLY A 502 6.70 -16.12 11.46
N VAL A 503 7.34 -17.23 11.89
CA VAL A 503 7.31 -18.50 11.14
C VAL A 503 5.94 -19.22 11.22
N ARG A 504 5.19 -19.04 12.31
CA ARG A 504 3.93 -19.75 12.56
C ARG A 504 2.69 -19.03 12.01
N ARG A 505 2.83 -17.81 11.53
CA ARG A 505 1.73 -17.02 10.97
C ARG A 505 1.53 -17.25 9.47
N GLU A 506 1.43 -18.47 9.04
CA GLU A 506 0.82 -18.76 7.74
C GLU A 506 -0.71 -18.63 7.85
N VAL A 507 -1.20 -17.43 7.93
CA VAL A 507 -2.59 -17.21 7.58
C VAL A 507 -2.63 -17.12 6.07
N ALA A 508 -2.94 -18.24 5.47
CA ALA A 508 -3.26 -18.29 4.05
C ALA A 508 -4.49 -17.42 3.79
N GLU A 509 -4.27 -16.19 3.34
CA GLU A 509 -5.34 -15.28 2.95
C GLU A 509 -5.47 -15.20 1.44
N VAL A 510 -6.69 -14.92 0.98
CA VAL A 510 -7.05 -14.66 -0.41
C VAL A 510 -7.88 -13.39 -0.50
N GLN A 511 -7.89 -12.75 -1.67
CA GLN A 511 -8.74 -11.61 -1.95
C GLN A 511 -9.96 -12.09 -2.73
N VAL A 512 -11.16 -11.77 -2.27
CA VAL A 512 -12.42 -12.11 -2.96
C VAL A 512 -13.01 -10.85 -3.58
N VAL A 513 -13.34 -10.93 -4.86
CA VAL A 513 -13.94 -9.85 -5.65
C VAL A 513 -15.20 -10.36 -6.32
N TRP A 514 -16.25 -9.58 -6.28
CA TRP A 514 -17.54 -9.90 -6.90
C TRP A 514 -17.73 -9.11 -8.19
N ARG A 515 -18.25 -9.78 -9.22
CA ARG A 515 -18.56 -9.20 -10.53
C ARG A 515 -20.01 -9.46 -10.91
N ALA A 516 -20.70 -8.41 -11.30
CA ALA A 516 -22.11 -8.48 -11.72
C ALA A 516 -22.27 -8.96 -13.16
N ASP A 517 -21.23 -8.83 -13.99
CA ASP A 517 -21.21 -9.23 -15.39
C ASP A 517 -20.78 -10.69 -15.64
N LEU A 518 -20.49 -11.46 -14.59
CA LEU A 518 -20.18 -12.87 -14.69
C LEU A 518 -21.46 -13.72 -14.64
N ASP A 519 -21.71 -14.48 -15.71
CA ASP A 519 -22.79 -15.48 -15.76
C ASP A 519 -22.25 -16.87 -15.38
N GLU A 520 -22.92 -17.54 -14.44
CA GLU A 520 -22.58 -18.91 -14.02
C GLU A 520 -22.76 -19.94 -15.13
N LYS A 521 -23.52 -19.61 -16.18
CA LYS A 521 -23.76 -20.47 -17.33
C LYS A 521 -22.70 -20.35 -18.42
N ASP A 522 -21.88 -19.28 -18.40
CA ASP A 522 -20.85 -19.00 -19.41
C ASP A 522 -19.48 -18.76 -18.74
N VAL A 523 -19.00 -19.77 -18.05
CA VAL A 523 -17.75 -19.68 -17.26
C VAL A 523 -16.51 -19.51 -18.13
N ASP A 524 -16.52 -20.01 -19.36
CA ASP A 524 -15.35 -20.01 -20.26
C ASP A 524 -14.90 -18.59 -20.63
N ARG A 525 -15.80 -17.62 -20.59
CA ARG A 525 -15.51 -16.21 -20.91
C ARG A 525 -15.10 -15.36 -19.70
N TRP A 526 -15.14 -15.89 -18.48
CA TRP A 526 -14.86 -15.10 -17.27
C TRP A 526 -13.48 -14.43 -17.28
N ALA A 527 -12.45 -15.14 -17.74
CA ALA A 527 -11.10 -14.58 -17.82
C ALA A 527 -11.04 -13.38 -18.78
N GLU A 528 -11.69 -13.48 -19.93
CA GLU A 528 -11.76 -12.41 -20.93
C GLU A 528 -12.57 -11.21 -20.43
N ILE A 529 -13.73 -11.44 -19.80
CA ILE A 529 -14.57 -10.40 -19.21
C ILE A 529 -13.79 -9.63 -18.14
N VAL A 530 -13.15 -10.35 -17.21
CA VAL A 530 -12.39 -9.74 -16.12
C VAL A 530 -11.14 -9.01 -16.62
N ALA A 531 -10.57 -9.42 -17.75
CA ALA A 531 -9.41 -8.74 -18.36
C ALA A 531 -9.73 -7.31 -18.82
N PHE A 532 -10.97 -7.01 -19.23
CA PHE A 532 -11.40 -5.65 -19.58
C PHE A 532 -11.58 -4.74 -18.35
N CYS A 533 -11.99 -5.33 -17.22
CA CYS A 533 -12.14 -4.61 -15.97
C CYS A 533 -11.41 -5.37 -14.84
N PRO A 534 -10.06 -5.35 -14.83
CA PRO A 534 -9.27 -6.10 -13.85
C PRO A 534 -9.64 -5.74 -12.41
N PRO A 535 -9.64 -6.74 -11.51
CA PRO A 535 -9.98 -6.55 -10.11
C PRO A 535 -9.11 -5.50 -9.44
N LEU A 536 -9.76 -4.64 -8.69
CA LEU A 536 -9.12 -3.67 -7.85
C LEU A 536 -9.28 -4.08 -6.40
N SER A 537 -8.26 -3.89 -5.68
CA SER A 537 -8.23 -4.30 -4.29
C SER A 537 -9.07 -3.42 -3.36
N THR A 538 -9.52 -2.23 -3.80
CA THR A 538 -10.50 -1.41 -3.07
C THR A 538 -11.88 -2.04 -3.02
N GLU A 539 -12.19 -2.89 -3.99
CA GLU A 539 -13.43 -3.68 -4.09
C GLU A 539 -13.30 -5.09 -3.52
N ALA A 540 -12.09 -5.51 -3.14
CA ALA A 540 -11.80 -6.84 -2.61
C ALA A 540 -12.02 -6.93 -1.09
N VAL A 541 -12.48 -8.10 -0.63
CA VAL A 541 -12.41 -8.50 0.78
C VAL A 541 -11.28 -9.50 0.96
N GLN A 542 -10.38 -9.23 1.89
CA GLN A 542 -9.31 -10.16 2.24
C GLN A 542 -9.81 -11.13 3.30
N MET A 543 -9.69 -12.41 3.03
CA MET A 543 -10.26 -13.47 3.85
C MET A 543 -9.30 -14.64 4.04
N PRO A 544 -9.33 -15.32 5.20
CA PRO A 544 -8.63 -16.58 5.37
C PRO A 544 -9.08 -17.60 4.33
N LEU A 545 -8.11 -18.29 3.72
CA LEU A 545 -8.36 -19.27 2.65
C LEU A 545 -9.36 -20.36 3.08
N PHE A 546 -9.25 -20.85 4.33
CA PHE A 546 -10.17 -21.87 4.86
C PHE A 546 -11.61 -21.38 4.89
N ALA A 547 -11.85 -20.11 5.25
CA ALA A 547 -13.19 -19.52 5.31
C ALA A 547 -13.80 -19.40 3.91
N VAL A 548 -13.01 -19.00 2.92
CA VAL A 548 -13.44 -18.89 1.53
C VAL A 548 -13.73 -20.28 0.94
N ARG A 549 -12.86 -21.25 1.19
CA ARG A 549 -13.11 -22.63 0.74
C ARG A 549 -14.39 -23.20 1.35
N SER A 550 -14.60 -23.04 2.66
CA SER A 550 -15.81 -23.51 3.34
C SER A 550 -17.07 -22.85 2.78
N TRP A 551 -17.04 -21.53 2.55
CA TRP A 551 -18.15 -20.79 1.95
C TRP A 551 -18.47 -21.30 0.52
N LEU A 552 -17.45 -21.48 -0.32
CA LEU A 552 -17.62 -21.92 -1.70
C LEU A 552 -18.11 -23.39 -1.81
N THR A 553 -17.78 -24.23 -0.83
CA THR A 553 -18.23 -25.63 -0.77
C THR A 553 -19.52 -25.82 0.01
N GLY A 554 -20.12 -24.74 0.55
CA GLY A 554 -21.34 -24.82 1.36
C GLY A 554 -21.16 -25.51 2.72
N THR A 555 -19.91 -25.66 3.19
CA THR A 555 -19.63 -26.22 4.52
C THR A 555 -19.70 -25.14 5.59
N PRO A 556 -19.96 -25.47 6.87
CA PRO A 556 -19.99 -24.48 7.93
C PRO A 556 -18.69 -23.68 8.00
N VAL A 557 -18.80 -22.34 7.96
CA VAL A 557 -17.64 -21.46 8.02
C VAL A 557 -17.25 -21.23 9.48
N PRO A 558 -16.01 -21.55 9.86
CA PRO A 558 -15.51 -21.25 11.20
C PRO A 558 -15.52 -19.77 11.53
N GLY A 559 -15.59 -19.42 12.81
CA GLY A 559 -15.55 -18.02 13.26
C GLY A 559 -14.27 -17.32 12.85
N VAL A 560 -14.39 -16.18 12.14
CA VAL A 560 -13.27 -15.39 11.64
C VAL A 560 -13.03 -14.19 12.57
N SER A 561 -11.77 -13.83 12.78
CA SER A 561 -11.32 -12.62 13.47
C SER A 561 -10.74 -11.62 12.44
N ASP A 562 -10.64 -10.34 12.82
CA ASP A 562 -9.93 -9.33 12.03
C ASP A 562 -8.41 -9.47 12.13
N ILE A 563 -7.94 -10.07 13.21
CA ILE A 563 -6.53 -10.40 13.36
C ILE A 563 -6.26 -11.67 12.57
N GLU A 564 -5.24 -11.64 11.75
CA GLU A 564 -4.69 -12.83 11.11
C GLU A 564 -4.37 -13.85 12.19
N SER A 565 -5.18 -14.88 12.30
CA SER A 565 -5.02 -15.88 13.34
C SER A 565 -4.17 -17.02 12.84
N ALA A 566 -3.27 -17.48 13.70
CA ALA A 566 -2.75 -18.83 13.63
C ALA A 566 -3.92 -19.82 13.46
N GLN A 567 -3.72 -20.83 12.64
CA GLN A 567 -4.65 -21.94 12.51
C GLN A 567 -5.12 -22.37 13.91
N ALA A 568 -6.42 -22.43 14.12
CA ALA A 568 -6.93 -23.43 15.03
C ALA A 568 -6.38 -24.75 14.49
N ASP A 569 -5.53 -25.42 15.27
CA ASP A 569 -5.03 -26.76 14.94
C ASP A 569 -6.21 -27.58 14.44
N GLY A 570 -6.18 -27.87 13.15
CA GLY A 570 -7.30 -28.44 12.46
C GLY A 570 -7.54 -29.84 12.99
N GLU A 571 -8.65 -30.03 13.60
CA GLU A 571 -9.40 -31.21 13.25
C GLU A 571 -9.81 -31.00 11.79
N GLU A 572 -9.14 -31.69 10.85
CA GLU A 572 -9.73 -31.96 9.53
C GLU A 572 -11.18 -32.37 9.80
N PRO A 573 -12.17 -31.68 9.22
CA PRO A 573 -13.56 -32.08 9.42
C PRO A 573 -13.66 -33.54 9.03
N ASP A 574 -14.06 -34.35 10.02
CA ASP A 574 -14.20 -35.79 9.90
C ASP A 574 -14.92 -36.08 8.59
N LYS A 575 -14.25 -36.69 7.61
CA LYS A 575 -14.73 -36.98 6.25
C LYS A 575 -15.97 -37.85 6.20
N LYS A 576 -16.59 -38.14 7.36
CA LYS A 576 -17.70 -39.10 7.50
C LYS A 576 -19.06 -38.51 7.90
N LYS A 577 -19.23 -37.23 8.08
CA LYS A 577 -20.55 -36.66 8.42
C LYS A 577 -20.91 -35.43 7.59
N THR A 578 -21.32 -35.62 6.39
CA THR A 578 -22.46 -34.96 5.73
C THR A 578 -22.47 -35.33 4.24
N ALA A 579 -23.25 -36.38 3.91
CA ALA A 579 -23.72 -36.61 2.55
C ALA A 579 -24.89 -35.63 2.25
N GLY A 580 -24.61 -34.34 2.18
CA GLY A 580 -25.39 -33.36 1.46
C GLY A 580 -24.62 -33.05 0.18
N GLN A 581 -25.31 -32.88 -0.96
CA GLN A 581 -24.68 -32.49 -2.21
C GLN A 581 -23.78 -31.28 -1.95
N ALA A 582 -22.46 -31.47 -2.02
CA ALA A 582 -21.49 -30.40 -1.90
C ALA A 582 -21.69 -29.45 -3.07
N LEU A 583 -22.03 -28.21 -2.77
CA LEU A 583 -22.13 -27.15 -3.75
C LEU A 583 -20.70 -26.77 -4.17
N GLU A 584 -20.25 -27.24 -5.33
CA GLU A 584 -18.91 -26.92 -5.81
C GLU A 584 -18.98 -25.71 -6.75
N ARG A 585 -18.76 -24.51 -6.19
CA ARG A 585 -18.81 -23.25 -6.94
C ARG A 585 -17.51 -23.01 -7.69
N THR A 586 -17.59 -22.78 -9.00
CA THR A 586 -16.44 -22.39 -9.82
C THR A 586 -16.00 -20.96 -9.50
N VAL A 587 -14.69 -20.70 -9.50
CA VAL A 587 -14.11 -19.38 -9.31
C VAL A 587 -13.10 -19.07 -10.39
N LEU A 588 -12.86 -17.80 -10.67
CA LEU A 588 -11.74 -17.36 -11.49
C LEU A 588 -10.57 -16.97 -10.58
N ARG A 589 -9.43 -17.64 -10.71
CA ARG A 589 -8.17 -17.22 -10.13
C ARG A 589 -7.53 -16.19 -11.04
N TRP A 590 -7.57 -14.94 -10.61
CA TRP A 590 -7.01 -13.84 -11.38
C TRP A 590 -5.51 -13.70 -11.16
N LYS A 591 -4.73 -13.75 -12.25
CA LYS A 591 -3.28 -13.55 -12.27
C LYS A 591 -2.82 -12.58 -13.36
N GLY A 592 -3.76 -11.87 -13.95
CA GLY A 592 -3.57 -11.03 -15.11
C GLY A 592 -4.28 -11.59 -16.34
N PRO A 593 -4.30 -10.84 -17.46
CA PRO A 593 -5.07 -11.22 -18.65
C PRO A 593 -4.69 -12.57 -19.24
N ASP A 594 -3.40 -12.93 -19.20
CA ASP A 594 -2.87 -14.11 -19.90
C ASP A 594 -2.74 -15.37 -19.02
N ASP A 595 -2.66 -15.21 -17.67
CA ASP A 595 -2.35 -16.29 -16.74
C ASP A 595 -3.51 -16.69 -15.82
N SER A 596 -4.70 -16.12 -16.04
CA SER A 596 -5.89 -16.41 -15.24
C SER A 596 -6.52 -17.73 -15.61
N SER A 597 -7.11 -18.43 -14.65
CA SER A 597 -7.69 -19.74 -14.85
C SER A 597 -8.91 -20.00 -13.98
N LEU A 598 -9.86 -20.76 -14.50
CA LEU A 598 -10.97 -21.28 -13.72
C LEU A 598 -10.43 -22.32 -12.72
N ALA A 599 -11.00 -22.34 -11.53
CA ALA A 599 -10.59 -23.25 -10.47
C ALA A 599 -11.76 -23.70 -9.59
N SER A 600 -11.64 -24.91 -9.05
CA SER A 600 -12.47 -25.34 -7.93
C SER A 600 -11.94 -24.78 -6.61
N PRO A 601 -12.74 -24.72 -5.54
CA PRO A 601 -12.33 -24.17 -4.25
C PRO A 601 -11.06 -24.78 -3.66
N VAL A 602 -10.81 -26.07 -3.94
CA VAL A 602 -9.64 -26.81 -3.41
C VAL A 602 -8.31 -26.31 -4.00
N VAL A 603 -8.34 -25.79 -5.23
CA VAL A 603 -7.12 -25.36 -5.98
C VAL A 603 -6.69 -23.93 -5.64
N ILE A 604 -7.54 -23.16 -4.96
CA ILE A 604 -7.21 -21.78 -4.52
C ILE A 604 -6.00 -21.83 -3.60
N ARG A 605 -5.07 -20.91 -3.77
CA ARG A 605 -3.81 -20.81 -3.02
C ARG A 605 -3.73 -19.52 -2.21
N PRO A 606 -2.91 -19.47 -1.18
CA PRO A 606 -2.60 -18.23 -0.48
C PRO A 606 -2.15 -17.13 -1.44
N GLY A 607 -2.68 -15.91 -1.24
CA GLY A 607 -2.35 -14.76 -2.08
C GLY A 607 -3.15 -14.66 -3.39
N ASP A 608 -3.96 -15.67 -3.74
CA ASP A 608 -4.79 -15.60 -4.94
C ASP A 608 -5.82 -14.47 -4.86
N VAL A 609 -6.09 -13.85 -6.00
CA VAL A 609 -7.28 -13.03 -6.21
C VAL A 609 -8.37 -13.92 -6.82
N VAL A 610 -9.43 -14.11 -6.07
CA VAL A 610 -10.56 -14.97 -6.41
C VAL A 610 -11.71 -14.09 -6.87
N VAL A 611 -12.07 -14.18 -8.14
CA VAL A 611 -13.21 -13.44 -8.71
C VAL A 611 -14.40 -14.37 -8.83
N VAL A 612 -15.54 -13.92 -8.34
CA VAL A 612 -16.80 -14.69 -8.29
C VAL A 612 -17.96 -13.87 -8.82
N PRO A 613 -19.03 -14.52 -9.33
CA PRO A 613 -20.28 -13.84 -9.64
C PRO A 613 -20.89 -13.14 -8.42
N ALA A 614 -21.50 -12.01 -8.63
CA ALA A 614 -22.25 -11.28 -7.61
C ALA A 614 -23.35 -12.11 -6.95
N SER A 615 -23.95 -13.04 -7.71
CA SER A 615 -24.99 -13.99 -7.27
C SER A 615 -24.55 -14.95 -6.17
N TYR A 616 -23.23 -15.14 -5.97
CA TYR A 616 -22.74 -16.06 -4.94
C TYR A 616 -23.04 -15.59 -3.52
N GLY A 617 -23.36 -14.31 -3.31
CA GLY A 617 -23.56 -13.75 -1.98
C GLY A 617 -22.27 -13.73 -1.16
N GLY A 618 -22.38 -13.92 0.14
CA GLY A 618 -21.22 -14.04 1.04
C GLY A 618 -20.66 -12.71 1.55
N CYS A 619 -21.25 -11.57 1.17
CA CYS A 619 -20.86 -10.25 1.62
C CYS A 619 -22.09 -9.32 1.68
N ASP A 620 -22.08 -8.34 2.58
CA ASP A 620 -23.08 -7.27 2.65
C ASP A 620 -22.39 -5.91 2.85
N CYS A 621 -23.14 -4.85 3.09
CA CYS A 621 -22.58 -3.50 3.33
C CYS A 621 -21.64 -3.41 4.55
N PHE A 622 -21.70 -4.37 5.48
CA PHE A 622 -20.81 -4.46 6.64
C PHE A 622 -19.61 -5.41 6.40
N GLY A 623 -19.47 -5.95 5.19
CA GLY A 623 -18.39 -6.84 4.79
C GLY A 623 -18.77 -8.32 4.79
N TRP A 624 -17.82 -9.19 5.10
CA TRP A 624 -17.97 -10.64 5.02
C TRP A 624 -19.16 -11.18 5.82
N ASN A 625 -20.07 -11.85 5.11
CA ASN A 625 -21.26 -12.50 5.66
C ASN A 625 -21.56 -13.80 4.90
N PRO A 626 -20.91 -14.93 5.25
CA PRO A 626 -21.03 -16.17 4.49
C PRO A 626 -22.43 -16.77 4.48
N GLN A 627 -23.34 -16.27 5.32
CA GLN A 627 -24.74 -16.71 5.36
C GLN A 627 -25.67 -15.88 4.45
N SER A 628 -25.17 -14.75 3.92
CA SER A 628 -25.94 -13.91 3.01
C SER A 628 -26.03 -14.59 1.64
N ALA A 629 -27.25 -14.81 1.18
CA ALA A 629 -27.56 -15.25 -0.19
C ALA A 629 -27.88 -14.07 -1.13
N GLU A 630 -27.94 -12.85 -0.58
CA GLU A 630 -28.22 -11.66 -1.39
C GLU A 630 -27.05 -11.38 -2.34
N PRO A 631 -27.34 -11.01 -3.59
CA PRO A 631 -26.31 -10.64 -4.54
C PRO A 631 -25.46 -9.47 -4.04
N VAL A 632 -24.14 -9.60 -4.20
CA VAL A 632 -23.19 -8.60 -3.70
C VAL A 632 -23.00 -7.47 -4.72
N PRO A 633 -23.17 -6.19 -4.36
CA PRO A 633 -22.94 -5.08 -5.29
C PRO A 633 -21.54 -5.11 -5.90
N ASP A 634 -21.48 -4.99 -7.22
CA ASP A 634 -20.22 -4.82 -7.95
C ASP A 634 -19.73 -3.36 -7.78
N LEU A 635 -18.50 -3.18 -7.36
CA LEU A 635 -17.92 -1.88 -7.10
C LEU A 635 -16.83 -1.49 -8.10
N ALA A 636 -16.70 -2.21 -9.21
CA ALA A 636 -15.61 -2.03 -10.17
C ALA A 636 -15.56 -0.61 -10.76
N GLU A 637 -16.70 -0.07 -11.18
CA GLU A 637 -16.79 1.28 -11.75
C GLU A 637 -16.41 2.35 -10.74
N GLU A 638 -16.87 2.22 -9.49
CA GLU A 638 -16.52 3.15 -8.42
C GLU A 638 -15.04 3.06 -8.05
N ALA A 639 -14.53 1.85 -7.92
CA ALA A 639 -13.12 1.62 -7.64
C ALA A 639 -12.22 2.24 -8.71
N ARG A 640 -12.64 2.19 -9.98
CA ARG A 640 -11.95 2.82 -11.11
C ARG A 640 -12.10 4.33 -11.14
N ALA A 641 -13.30 4.85 -10.85
CA ALA A 641 -13.54 6.30 -10.80
C ALA A 641 -12.64 6.99 -9.75
N LYS A 642 -12.40 6.33 -8.61
CA LYS A 642 -11.42 6.80 -7.60
C LYS A 642 -10.00 6.98 -8.15
N ARG A 643 -9.69 6.40 -9.31
CA ARG A 643 -8.42 6.49 -10.03
C ARG A 643 -8.46 7.40 -11.24
N GLN A 644 -9.54 8.12 -11.42
CA GLN A 644 -9.79 8.90 -12.63
C GLN A 644 -9.82 8.03 -13.91
N GLN A 645 -10.06 6.74 -13.78
CA GLN A 645 -10.34 5.81 -14.86
C GLN A 645 -11.84 5.61 -14.91
N TYR A 646 -12.50 6.23 -15.86
CA TYR A 646 -13.95 6.22 -15.97
C TYR A 646 -14.39 5.18 -16.98
N LEU A 647 -15.11 4.20 -16.51
CA LEU A 647 -15.62 3.05 -17.26
C LEU A 647 -17.07 2.80 -16.86
N LEU A 648 -17.88 2.32 -17.79
CA LEU A 648 -19.23 1.84 -17.55
C LEU A 648 -19.44 0.57 -18.37
N ARG A 649 -19.90 -0.51 -17.73
CA ARG A 649 -20.27 -1.78 -18.38
C ARG A 649 -21.78 -1.88 -18.41
N ILE A 650 -22.35 -2.14 -19.57
CA ILE A 650 -23.79 -2.26 -19.76
C ILE A 650 -24.05 -3.60 -20.42
N THR A 651 -24.45 -4.60 -19.63
CA THR A 651 -24.73 -5.96 -20.10
C THR A 651 -26.14 -6.42 -19.67
N PRO A 652 -26.75 -7.38 -20.34
CA PRO A 652 -28.07 -7.91 -19.95
C PRO A 652 -28.13 -8.40 -18.50
N VAL A 653 -27.05 -9.01 -17.99
CA VAL A 653 -26.96 -9.52 -16.61
C VAL A 653 -26.94 -8.38 -15.59
N MET A 654 -26.41 -7.21 -15.98
CA MET A 654 -26.28 -6.04 -15.10
C MET A 654 -27.51 -5.14 -15.11
N VAL A 655 -28.48 -5.32 -15.99
CA VAL A 655 -29.64 -4.42 -16.12
C VAL A 655 -30.39 -4.22 -14.79
N GLU A 656 -30.54 -5.26 -14.01
CA GLU A 656 -31.27 -5.19 -12.74
C GLU A 656 -30.52 -4.42 -11.63
N TRP A 657 -29.23 -4.16 -11.80
CA TRP A 657 -28.43 -3.35 -10.88
C TRP A 657 -28.61 -1.84 -11.09
N TYR A 658 -29.15 -1.44 -12.25
CA TYR A 658 -29.42 -0.04 -12.55
C TYR A 658 -30.69 0.46 -11.82
N PRO A 659 -30.75 1.75 -11.45
CA PRO A 659 -31.95 2.36 -10.90
C PRO A 659 -33.19 2.10 -11.77
N GLU A 660 -34.34 1.85 -11.14
CA GLU A 660 -35.58 1.49 -11.85
C GLU A 660 -35.95 2.52 -12.91
N SER A 661 -35.70 3.82 -12.67
CA SER A 661 -36.01 4.92 -13.60
C SER A 661 -35.30 4.85 -14.95
N ILE A 662 -34.12 4.23 -15.01
CA ILE A 662 -33.28 4.15 -16.23
C ILE A 662 -33.08 2.71 -16.71
N ARG A 663 -33.67 1.74 -16.04
CA ARG A 663 -33.50 0.31 -16.31
C ARG A 663 -33.97 -0.08 -17.72
N ALA A 664 -35.03 0.57 -18.21
CA ALA A 664 -35.53 0.33 -19.57
C ALA A 664 -34.51 0.77 -20.64
N VAL A 665 -33.89 1.91 -20.44
CA VAL A 665 -32.83 2.43 -21.33
C VAL A 665 -31.58 1.55 -21.25
N ALA A 666 -31.16 1.14 -20.07
CA ALA A 666 -30.04 0.23 -19.87
C ALA A 666 -30.28 -1.12 -20.59
N ARG A 667 -31.50 -1.64 -20.53
CA ARG A 667 -31.91 -2.89 -21.23
C ARG A 667 -31.84 -2.72 -22.74
N MET A 668 -32.31 -1.60 -23.27
CA MET A 668 -32.26 -1.31 -24.70
C MET A 668 -30.80 -1.28 -25.18
N ILE A 669 -29.90 -0.57 -24.46
CA ILE A 669 -28.46 -0.51 -24.79
C ILE A 669 -27.83 -1.90 -24.69
N ALA A 670 -28.08 -2.64 -23.61
CA ALA A 670 -27.51 -3.97 -23.38
C ALA A 670 -27.91 -5.01 -24.43
N SER A 671 -29.06 -4.82 -25.08
CA SER A 671 -29.61 -5.75 -26.09
C SER A 671 -29.32 -5.32 -27.53
N ALA A 672 -28.66 -4.18 -27.74
CA ALA A 672 -28.34 -3.69 -29.08
C ALA A 672 -27.22 -4.53 -29.72
N GLU A 673 -27.41 -5.01 -30.94
CA GLU A 673 -26.42 -5.80 -31.69
C GLU A 673 -25.39 -4.91 -32.35
N GLU A 674 -25.75 -3.67 -32.72
CA GLU A 674 -24.89 -2.66 -33.32
C GLU A 674 -25.00 -1.34 -32.56
N TRP A 675 -23.91 -0.54 -32.59
CA TRP A 675 -23.90 0.78 -31.98
C TRP A 675 -24.34 1.83 -33.00
N ASP A 676 -25.56 2.33 -32.86
CA ASP A 676 -26.15 3.34 -33.75
C ASP A 676 -26.49 4.64 -33.00
N GLU A 677 -27.08 5.62 -33.71
CA GLU A 677 -27.50 6.91 -33.15
C GLU A 677 -28.58 6.78 -32.06
N THR A 678 -29.36 5.72 -32.09
CA THR A 678 -30.43 5.46 -31.10
C THR A 678 -29.81 4.99 -29.79
N VAL A 679 -28.84 4.08 -29.88
CA VAL A 679 -28.11 3.56 -28.75
C VAL A 679 -27.25 4.70 -28.13
N GLU A 680 -26.62 5.54 -28.93
CA GLU A 680 -25.85 6.69 -28.46
C GLU A 680 -26.73 7.70 -27.70
N ARG A 681 -27.93 8.02 -28.19
CA ARG A 681 -28.90 8.86 -27.46
C ARG A 681 -29.39 8.21 -26.16
N GLY A 682 -29.61 6.90 -26.18
CA GLY A 682 -29.94 6.13 -24.99
C GLY A 682 -28.82 6.17 -23.95
N LEU A 683 -27.56 6.11 -24.40
CA LEU A 683 -26.42 6.27 -23.48
C LEU A 683 -26.41 7.64 -22.81
N ASP A 684 -26.67 8.71 -23.55
CA ASP A 684 -26.72 10.05 -22.96
C ASP A 684 -27.83 10.16 -21.90
N GLU A 685 -29.01 9.60 -22.16
CA GLU A 685 -30.12 9.51 -21.20
C GLU A 685 -29.73 8.68 -19.96
N LEU A 686 -29.07 7.54 -20.16
CA LEU A 686 -28.58 6.69 -19.07
C LEU A 686 -27.57 7.45 -18.19
N LEU A 687 -26.59 8.11 -18.79
CA LEU A 687 -25.57 8.88 -18.09
C LEU A 687 -26.16 10.08 -17.32
N GLU A 688 -27.15 10.77 -17.88
CA GLU A 688 -27.88 11.83 -17.19
C GLU A 688 -28.62 11.28 -15.98
N GLY A 689 -29.37 10.19 -16.13
CA GLY A 689 -30.06 9.50 -15.03
C GLY A 689 -29.13 9.04 -13.92
N LEU A 690 -27.98 8.48 -14.25
CA LEU A 690 -26.95 8.05 -13.27
C LEU A 690 -26.30 9.24 -12.57
N SER A 691 -26.13 10.38 -13.22
CA SER A 691 -25.48 11.55 -12.66
C SER A 691 -26.32 12.27 -11.60
N VAL A 692 -27.64 12.17 -11.68
CA VAL A 692 -28.64 12.81 -10.79
C VAL A 692 -29.13 11.85 -9.69
N GLY A 693 -28.95 10.55 -9.86
CA GLY A 693 -29.45 9.53 -8.94
C GLY A 693 -28.81 9.61 -7.53
N PRO A 694 -29.51 9.13 -6.50
CA PRO A 694 -29.04 9.15 -5.10
C PRO A 694 -27.86 8.18 -4.85
N GLU A 695 -27.55 7.29 -5.81
CA GLU A 695 -26.50 6.31 -5.67
C GLU A 695 -25.16 6.85 -6.17
N PRO A 696 -24.17 7.05 -5.29
CA PRO A 696 -22.88 7.62 -5.67
C PRO A 696 -22.02 6.68 -6.53
N VAL A 697 -22.39 5.39 -6.66
CA VAL A 697 -21.55 4.33 -7.24
C VAL A 697 -21.17 4.63 -8.68
N TRP A 698 -22.09 5.11 -9.48
CA TRP A 698 -21.86 5.37 -10.90
C TRP A 698 -21.88 6.87 -11.27
N GLY A 699 -22.34 7.71 -10.34
CA GLY A 699 -22.57 9.14 -10.63
C GLY A 699 -21.32 9.91 -11.04
N GLU A 700 -20.15 9.61 -10.49
CA GLU A 700 -18.89 10.26 -10.87
C GLU A 700 -18.42 9.81 -12.25
N ALA A 701 -18.45 8.50 -12.52
CA ALA A 701 -18.12 7.95 -13.83
C ALA A 701 -19.05 8.50 -14.92
N ALA A 702 -20.36 8.53 -14.66
CA ALA A 702 -21.35 9.05 -15.58
C ALA A 702 -21.11 10.52 -15.92
N ARG A 703 -20.89 11.39 -14.93
CA ARG A 703 -20.59 12.82 -15.16
C ARG A 703 -19.36 13.04 -16.03
N LYS A 704 -18.34 12.20 -15.85
CA LYS A 704 -17.09 12.31 -16.64
C LYS A 704 -17.29 11.75 -18.05
N LEU A 705 -18.01 10.65 -18.19
CA LEU A 705 -18.34 10.06 -19.49
C LEU A 705 -19.25 10.95 -20.33
N SER A 706 -20.13 11.76 -19.73
CA SER A 706 -20.98 12.72 -20.44
C SER A 706 -20.20 13.86 -21.10
N GLY A 707 -19.03 14.26 -20.57
CA GLY A 707 -18.27 15.44 -21.02
C GLY A 707 -17.01 15.14 -21.83
N SER A 708 -16.68 13.89 -22.16
CA SER A 708 -15.38 13.49 -22.71
C SER A 708 -15.50 12.70 -23.99
N ARG A 709 -14.40 12.58 -24.78
CA ARG A 709 -14.31 11.62 -25.89
C ARG A 709 -14.45 10.21 -25.35
N ARG A 710 -15.52 9.53 -25.77
CA ARG A 710 -15.85 8.14 -25.38
C ARG A 710 -15.29 7.15 -26.39
N THR A 711 -14.85 6.00 -25.89
CA THR A 711 -14.61 4.81 -26.71
C THR A 711 -15.65 3.79 -26.30
N VAL A 712 -16.32 3.22 -27.29
CA VAL A 712 -17.34 2.16 -27.10
C VAL A 712 -16.80 0.89 -27.70
N THR A 713 -16.81 -0.18 -26.93
CA THR A 713 -16.38 -1.52 -27.35
C THR A 713 -17.44 -2.56 -26.98
N PRO A 714 -17.68 -3.57 -27.82
CA PRO A 714 -18.55 -4.68 -27.46
C PRO A 714 -18.05 -5.38 -26.20
N HIS A 715 -18.98 -5.80 -25.33
CA HIS A 715 -18.63 -6.55 -24.14
C HIS A 715 -18.22 -7.99 -24.50
N PRO A 716 -17.18 -8.58 -23.87
CA PRO A 716 -16.67 -9.91 -24.19
C PRO A 716 -17.67 -11.04 -23.99
N SER A 717 -18.72 -10.86 -23.19
CA SER A 717 -19.80 -11.83 -23.05
C SER A 717 -20.60 -12.04 -24.35
N GLY A 718 -20.35 -11.23 -25.37
CA GLY A 718 -21.09 -11.29 -26.65
C GLY A 718 -22.41 -10.53 -26.62
N ALA A 719 -22.79 -9.89 -25.52
CA ALA A 719 -23.95 -9.02 -25.40
C ALA A 719 -23.64 -7.83 -24.49
N GLY A 720 -23.98 -6.61 -24.97
CA GLY A 720 -23.74 -5.38 -24.23
C GLY A 720 -22.46 -4.67 -24.63
N TRP A 721 -22.13 -3.63 -23.88
CA TRP A 721 -21.13 -2.62 -24.25
C TRP A 721 -20.29 -2.19 -23.07
N ILE A 722 -19.05 -1.81 -23.37
CA ILE A 722 -18.12 -1.15 -22.46
C ILE A 722 -17.87 0.25 -22.98
N ILE A 723 -18.14 1.25 -22.16
CA ILE A 723 -17.94 2.66 -22.44
C ILE A 723 -16.78 3.17 -21.59
N GLU A 724 -15.75 3.70 -22.23
CA GLU A 724 -14.56 4.22 -21.55
C GLU A 724 -14.33 5.70 -21.92
N CYS A 725 -13.88 6.49 -20.95
CA CYS A 725 -13.38 7.82 -21.17
C CYS A 725 -11.88 7.79 -21.40
N ARG A 726 -11.40 8.21 -22.55
CA ARG A 726 -9.97 8.54 -22.74
C ARG A 726 -9.67 9.89 -22.08
N GLY A 727 -9.36 9.85 -20.80
CA GLY A 727 -8.74 10.99 -20.13
C GLY A 727 -7.34 11.25 -20.70
N ALA A 728 -6.97 12.52 -20.87
CA ALA A 728 -5.58 12.91 -21.05
C ALA A 728 -4.83 12.51 -19.78
N GLY A 729 -4.23 11.31 -19.76
CA GLY A 729 -3.57 10.79 -18.57
C GLY A 729 -3.79 9.31 -18.27
N VAL A 730 -4.23 8.48 -19.23
CA VAL A 730 -3.95 7.04 -19.10
C VAL A 730 -2.44 6.87 -19.22
N GLN A 731 -1.79 7.09 -18.09
CA GLN A 731 -0.42 6.62 -17.90
C GLN A 731 -0.53 5.10 -17.95
N HIS A 732 -0.06 4.52 -19.06
CA HIS A 732 0.21 3.10 -19.10
C HIS A 732 0.98 2.77 -17.81
N ASP A 733 0.50 1.79 -17.05
CA ASP A 733 1.27 1.20 -15.98
C ASP A 733 2.61 0.77 -16.57
N GLY A 734 3.63 1.60 -16.40
CA GLY A 734 4.99 1.35 -16.91
C GLY A 734 5.66 0.15 -16.25
N ALA A 735 4.85 -0.68 -15.57
CA ALA A 735 5.32 -1.84 -14.83
C ALA A 735 5.29 -3.15 -15.65
N THR A 736 4.55 -3.23 -16.75
CA THR A 736 4.34 -4.52 -17.42
C THR A 736 4.73 -4.58 -18.89
N ASP A 737 4.89 -3.46 -19.59
CA ASP A 737 5.23 -3.53 -21.01
C ASP A 737 6.23 -2.43 -21.43
N ASP A 738 7.45 -2.85 -21.80
CA ASP A 738 8.48 -1.97 -22.41
C ASP A 738 7.99 -1.29 -23.69
N SER A 739 6.92 -1.80 -24.30
CA SER A 739 6.35 -1.27 -25.54
C SER A 739 5.82 0.15 -25.44
N GLY A 740 5.26 0.52 -24.28
CA GLY A 740 4.78 1.88 -24.01
C GLY A 740 5.89 2.92 -23.93
N ALA A 741 7.12 2.51 -23.62
CA ALA A 741 8.28 3.39 -23.51
C ALA A 741 8.86 3.81 -24.88
N TYR A 742 8.46 3.16 -25.98
CA TYR A 742 9.01 3.39 -27.32
C TYR A 742 8.24 4.46 -28.12
N PHE A 743 7.12 4.93 -27.62
CA PHE A 743 6.24 5.84 -28.33
C PHE A 743 5.99 7.12 -27.53
N ALA A 744 5.88 8.25 -28.23
CA ALA A 744 5.58 9.56 -27.67
C ALA A 744 4.72 10.36 -28.66
N GLU A 745 4.04 11.42 -28.22
CA GLU A 745 3.26 12.29 -29.12
C GLU A 745 4.12 13.01 -30.16
N LYS A 746 5.42 13.15 -29.88
CA LYS A 746 6.40 13.82 -30.73
C LYS A 746 7.54 12.88 -31.08
N THR A 747 8.23 13.18 -32.16
CA THR A 747 9.49 12.51 -32.52
C THR A 747 10.57 12.88 -31.51
N VAL A 748 11.19 11.88 -30.89
CA VAL A 748 12.35 12.08 -29.99
C VAL A 748 13.55 11.40 -30.61
N THR A 749 14.59 12.18 -30.93
CA THR A 749 15.85 11.63 -31.44
C THR A 749 16.65 10.96 -30.31
N LEU A 750 17.47 9.99 -30.68
CA LEU A 750 18.30 9.27 -29.70
C LEU A 750 19.28 10.22 -29.00
N SER A 751 19.89 11.14 -29.76
CA SER A 751 20.83 12.14 -29.23
C SER A 751 20.19 13.06 -28.19
N ALA A 752 18.96 13.52 -28.45
CA ALA A 752 18.22 14.38 -27.51
C ALA A 752 17.89 13.62 -26.23
N HIS A 753 17.37 12.40 -26.33
CA HIS A 753 17.05 11.54 -25.19
C HIS A 753 18.28 11.27 -24.30
N LEU A 754 19.40 10.85 -24.89
CA LEU A 754 20.66 10.60 -24.16
C LEU A 754 21.16 11.86 -23.42
N ALA A 755 21.02 13.05 -24.02
CA ALA A 755 21.39 14.31 -23.39
C ALA A 755 20.47 14.64 -22.21
N ASP A 756 19.16 14.39 -22.33
CA ASP A 756 18.18 14.63 -21.28
C ASP A 756 18.38 13.68 -20.09
N VAL A 757 18.59 12.38 -20.34
CA VAL A 757 18.91 11.41 -19.28
C VAL A 757 20.22 11.77 -18.58
N THR A 758 21.26 12.17 -19.34
CA THR A 758 22.53 12.62 -18.75
C THR A 758 22.33 13.80 -17.79
N ARG A 759 21.48 14.75 -18.19
CA ARG A 759 21.17 15.92 -17.36
C ARG A 759 20.41 15.55 -16.08
N GLU A 760 19.42 14.66 -16.16
CA GLU A 760 18.69 14.17 -15.01
C GLU A 760 19.60 13.39 -14.04
N CYS A 761 20.45 12.51 -14.55
CA CYS A 761 21.45 11.80 -13.77
C CYS A 761 22.41 12.75 -13.02
N ALA A 762 22.88 13.82 -13.70
CA ALA A 762 23.79 14.80 -13.10
C ALA A 762 23.14 15.55 -11.94
N VAL A 763 21.86 15.94 -12.09
CA VAL A 763 21.09 16.59 -11.04
C VAL A 763 20.88 15.66 -9.82
N GLN A 764 20.60 14.40 -10.05
CA GLN A 764 20.47 13.41 -8.97
C GLN A 764 21.81 13.15 -8.26
N GLN A 765 22.90 13.01 -9.03
CA GLN A 765 24.25 12.84 -8.49
C GLN A 765 24.63 14.00 -7.54
N GLN A 766 24.33 15.24 -7.93
CA GLN A 766 24.57 16.41 -7.09
C GLN A 766 23.72 16.38 -5.81
N ALA A 767 22.44 16.03 -5.92
CA ALA A 767 21.50 16.04 -4.79
C ALA A 767 21.82 14.99 -3.70
N PHE A 768 22.44 13.87 -4.09
CA PHE A 768 22.72 12.73 -3.20
C PHE A 768 24.20 12.47 -2.93
N ASP A 769 25.10 13.28 -3.50
CA ASP A 769 26.56 13.11 -3.39
C ASP A 769 27.00 11.66 -3.65
N CYS A 770 26.44 11.06 -4.72
CA CYS A 770 26.66 9.66 -5.05
C CYS A 770 27.71 9.48 -6.18
N LEU A 771 28.03 8.23 -6.52
CA LEU A 771 29.05 7.90 -7.50
C LEU A 771 28.89 8.62 -8.84
N LYS A 772 30.01 9.05 -9.44
CA LYS A 772 30.07 9.82 -10.69
C LYS A 772 29.85 8.96 -11.94
N VAL A 773 28.66 8.37 -12.05
CA VAL A 773 28.27 7.52 -13.19
C VAL A 773 27.32 8.23 -14.17
N ALA A 774 26.83 9.39 -13.83
CA ALA A 774 25.79 10.12 -14.55
C ALA A 774 26.11 10.34 -16.03
N ASP A 775 27.31 10.82 -16.33
CA ASP A 775 27.73 11.12 -17.69
C ASP A 775 27.83 9.84 -18.54
N ALA A 776 28.51 8.81 -18.03
CA ALA A 776 28.69 7.56 -18.76
C ALA A 776 27.38 6.80 -18.96
N PHE A 777 26.55 6.64 -17.90
CA PHE A 777 25.26 5.97 -18.02
C PHE A 777 24.32 6.69 -18.99
N GLY A 778 24.13 8.00 -18.78
CA GLY A 778 23.20 8.80 -19.59
C GLY A 778 23.50 8.74 -21.09
N ARG A 779 24.80 8.75 -21.46
CA ARG A 779 25.21 8.73 -22.86
C ARG A 779 25.19 7.34 -23.50
N LEU A 780 25.29 6.27 -22.74
CA LEU A 780 25.54 4.93 -23.26
C LEU A 780 24.33 3.99 -23.18
N HIS A 781 23.36 4.24 -22.27
CA HIS A 781 22.35 3.25 -21.88
C HIS A 781 21.47 2.76 -23.05
N ASP A 782 21.17 3.63 -24.03
CA ASP A 782 20.20 3.40 -25.11
C ASP A 782 20.85 3.25 -26.48
N LEU A 783 22.18 3.18 -26.58
CA LEU A 783 22.86 3.08 -27.85
C LEU A 783 22.50 1.83 -28.67
N GLY A 784 22.01 0.78 -28.02
CA GLY A 784 21.51 -0.41 -28.72
C GLY A 784 20.26 -0.17 -29.57
N LYS A 785 19.55 0.96 -29.35
CA LYS A 785 18.49 1.41 -30.26
C LYS A 785 19.01 1.76 -31.68
N LEU A 786 20.32 1.81 -31.88
CA LEU A 786 20.94 1.93 -33.21
C LEU A 786 20.78 0.70 -34.10
N ASP A 787 20.29 -0.45 -33.55
CA ASP A 787 19.92 -1.60 -34.39
C ASP A 787 18.94 -1.17 -35.49
N PRO A 788 19.26 -1.36 -36.77
CA PRO A 788 18.39 -0.89 -37.86
C PRO A 788 16.99 -1.52 -37.84
N ARG A 789 16.88 -2.73 -37.31
CA ARG A 789 15.58 -3.41 -37.14
C ARG A 789 14.75 -2.75 -36.01
N PHE A 790 15.42 -2.30 -34.93
CA PHE A 790 14.74 -1.53 -33.88
C PHE A 790 14.21 -0.19 -34.43
N GLN A 791 15.01 0.54 -35.20
CA GLN A 791 14.59 1.78 -35.88
C GLN A 791 13.40 1.53 -36.82
N LEU A 792 13.42 0.43 -37.58
CA LEU A 792 12.34 0.03 -38.47
C LEU A 792 11.06 -0.33 -37.67
N MET A 793 11.21 -0.96 -36.51
CA MET A 793 10.10 -1.27 -35.62
C MET A 793 9.44 0.01 -35.08
N LEU A 794 10.21 1.00 -34.66
CA LEU A 794 9.68 2.31 -34.22
C LEU A 794 8.87 3.01 -35.32
N LEU A 795 9.18 2.75 -36.59
CA LEU A 795 8.50 3.30 -37.79
C LEU A 795 7.39 2.38 -38.31
N MET A 796 6.93 1.40 -37.50
CA MET A 796 5.85 0.47 -37.86
C MET A 796 6.14 -0.34 -39.12
N GLY A 797 7.42 -0.65 -39.39
CA GLY A 797 7.87 -1.41 -40.53
C GLY A 797 7.96 -0.61 -41.86
N ASP A 798 7.86 0.71 -41.81
CA ASP A 798 7.94 1.59 -42.96
C ASP A 798 9.39 1.82 -43.38
N ARG A 799 9.86 1.06 -44.37
CA ARG A 799 11.22 1.12 -44.89
C ARG A 799 11.58 2.46 -45.56
N LEU A 800 10.57 3.13 -46.16
CA LEU A 800 10.79 4.44 -46.81
C LEU A 800 11.04 5.52 -45.77
N ALA A 801 10.23 5.50 -44.68
CA ALA A 801 10.45 6.40 -43.57
C ALA A 801 11.81 6.15 -42.90
N ALA A 802 12.20 4.88 -42.73
CA ALA A 802 13.51 4.52 -42.17
C ALA A 802 14.68 5.03 -43.05
N ALA A 803 14.56 4.94 -44.35
CA ALA A 803 15.59 5.41 -45.27
C ALA A 803 15.72 6.95 -45.33
N ARG A 804 14.70 7.68 -44.85
CA ARG A 804 14.67 9.14 -44.80
C ARG A 804 15.03 9.72 -43.44
N LEU A 805 15.29 8.88 -42.44
CA LEU A 805 15.73 9.34 -41.13
C LEU A 805 17.09 10.04 -41.23
N GLU A 806 17.11 11.30 -40.78
CA GLU A 806 18.37 12.06 -40.64
C GLU A 806 19.12 11.67 -39.36
N GLU A 807 18.38 11.31 -38.32
CA GLU A 807 18.88 10.89 -37.02
C GLU A 807 18.09 9.69 -36.45
N PRO A 808 18.76 8.75 -35.75
CA PRO A 808 18.09 7.62 -35.06
C PRO A 808 17.10 8.12 -34.00
N LEU A 809 16.02 7.38 -33.85
CA LEU A 809 14.95 7.68 -32.90
C LEU A 809 15.17 6.96 -31.58
N ALA A 810 14.91 7.64 -30.48
CA ALA A 810 14.64 7.03 -29.18
C ALA A 810 13.17 6.62 -29.05
N LYS A 811 12.26 7.51 -29.56
CA LYS A 811 10.81 7.29 -29.53
C LYS A 811 10.16 7.77 -30.82
N SER A 812 9.06 7.11 -31.18
CA SER A 812 8.30 7.42 -32.40
C SER A 812 6.91 7.97 -32.07
N PRO A 813 6.40 8.94 -32.87
CA PRO A 813 5.02 9.41 -32.76
C PRO A 813 4.00 8.43 -33.40
N ARG A 814 4.46 7.34 -34.01
CA ARG A 814 3.61 6.34 -34.66
C ARG A 814 3.09 5.31 -33.65
N ILE A 815 2.23 5.74 -32.73
CA ILE A 815 1.69 4.90 -31.65
C ILE A 815 0.83 3.79 -32.26
N PRO A 816 1.11 2.49 -31.98
CA PRO A 816 0.30 1.39 -32.43
C PRO A 816 -1.10 1.42 -31.81
N ARG A 817 -2.12 1.11 -32.61
CA ARG A 817 -3.53 1.12 -32.15
C ARG A 817 -3.88 -0.06 -31.26
N SER A 818 -3.10 -1.13 -31.35
CA SER A 818 -3.32 -2.36 -30.58
C SER A 818 -2.02 -3.14 -30.36
N PRO A 819 -1.96 -4.03 -29.36
CA PRO A 819 -0.84 -4.96 -29.18
C PRO A 819 -0.57 -5.83 -30.41
N ALA A 820 -1.62 -6.20 -31.16
CA ALA A 820 -1.47 -6.96 -32.41
C ALA A 820 -0.75 -6.16 -33.49
N GLU A 821 -1.06 -4.88 -33.66
CA GLU A 821 -0.38 -4.00 -34.60
C GLU A 821 1.10 -3.84 -34.23
N PHE A 822 1.42 -3.73 -32.95
CA PHE A 822 2.82 -3.70 -32.48
C PHE A 822 3.56 -5.01 -32.78
N ARG A 823 2.92 -6.17 -32.58
CA ARG A 823 3.52 -7.46 -32.96
C ARG A 823 3.82 -7.55 -34.45
N ILE A 824 2.87 -7.15 -35.27
CA ILE A 824 3.06 -7.11 -36.75
C ILE A 824 4.19 -6.18 -37.14
N SER A 825 4.29 -5.01 -36.52
CA SER A 825 5.41 -4.08 -36.74
C SER A 825 6.76 -4.74 -36.41
N ARG A 826 6.84 -5.43 -35.28
CA ARG A 826 8.03 -6.15 -34.85
C ARG A 826 8.42 -7.26 -35.83
N GLU A 827 7.45 -8.06 -36.26
CA GLU A 827 7.67 -9.10 -37.27
C GLU A 827 8.17 -8.52 -38.61
N ARG A 828 7.56 -7.44 -39.10
CA ARG A 828 7.96 -6.74 -40.34
C ARG A 828 9.34 -6.14 -40.26
N SER A 829 9.78 -5.71 -39.07
CA SER A 829 11.08 -5.14 -38.86
C SER A 829 12.19 -6.20 -38.78
N GLY A 830 11.86 -7.46 -38.49
CA GLY A 830 12.82 -8.52 -38.21
C GLY A 830 13.51 -8.39 -36.85
N TYR A 831 13.03 -7.51 -35.96
CA TYR A 831 13.58 -7.38 -34.61
C TYR A 831 13.13 -8.57 -33.76
N PRO A 832 14.09 -9.38 -33.23
CA PRO A 832 13.75 -10.64 -32.57
C PRO A 832 12.78 -10.47 -31.37
N GLN A 833 11.90 -11.44 -31.19
CA GLN A 833 11.03 -11.47 -30.02
C GLN A 833 11.87 -11.64 -28.75
N GLY A 834 11.63 -10.81 -27.74
CA GLY A 834 12.41 -10.79 -26.50
C GLY A 834 13.76 -10.09 -26.61
N ALA A 835 14.21 -9.66 -27.81
CA ALA A 835 15.46 -8.93 -27.97
C ALA A 835 15.45 -7.62 -27.13
N ARG A 836 16.63 -7.32 -26.58
CA ARG A 836 16.85 -6.24 -25.61
C ARG A 836 17.96 -5.32 -26.13
N HIS A 837 17.58 -4.07 -26.44
CA HIS A 837 18.53 -3.05 -26.88
C HIS A 837 19.58 -2.72 -25.82
N GLU A 838 19.24 -2.82 -24.53
CA GLU A 838 20.18 -2.59 -23.43
C GLU A 838 21.39 -3.54 -23.47
N LEU A 839 21.22 -4.78 -23.95
CA LEU A 839 22.34 -5.72 -24.07
C LEU A 839 23.30 -5.31 -25.20
N ILE A 840 22.77 -4.79 -26.32
CA ILE A 840 23.61 -4.21 -27.39
C ILE A 840 24.33 -2.97 -26.85
N SER A 841 23.65 -2.14 -26.07
CA SER A 841 24.27 -0.98 -25.40
C SER A 841 25.42 -1.38 -24.49
N VAL A 842 25.33 -2.51 -23.78
CA VAL A 842 26.45 -3.04 -22.97
C VAL A 842 27.65 -3.35 -23.86
N ARG A 843 27.46 -4.06 -24.99
CA ARG A 843 28.58 -4.38 -25.91
C ARG A 843 29.22 -3.13 -26.49
N ILE A 844 28.42 -2.10 -26.76
CA ILE A 844 28.97 -0.79 -27.18
C ILE A 844 29.77 -0.16 -26.04
N ALA A 845 29.24 -0.16 -24.84
CA ALA A 845 29.84 0.46 -23.66
C ALA A 845 31.10 -0.26 -23.17
N GLU A 846 31.24 -1.58 -23.39
CA GLU A 846 32.47 -2.36 -23.10
C GLU A 846 33.66 -1.85 -23.89
N ASN A 847 33.45 -1.29 -25.07
CA ASN A 847 34.46 -0.69 -25.92
C ASN A 847 34.66 0.82 -25.67
N ALA A 848 33.90 1.42 -24.80
CA ALA A 848 34.03 2.84 -24.46
C ALA A 848 35.17 3.07 -23.45
N VAL A 849 35.77 4.27 -23.48
CA VAL A 849 36.77 4.67 -22.48
C VAL A 849 36.04 5.07 -21.18
N LEU A 850 36.05 4.16 -20.21
CA LEU A 850 35.44 4.34 -18.88
C LEU A 850 36.54 4.27 -17.81
N GLU A 851 36.38 5.09 -16.74
CA GLU A 851 37.25 4.93 -15.57
C GLU A 851 37.02 3.57 -14.93
N GLU A 852 38.13 2.86 -14.64
CA GLU A 852 38.07 1.51 -14.06
C GLU A 852 37.24 1.43 -12.76
N SER A 853 37.32 2.47 -11.96
CA SER A 853 36.60 2.57 -10.67
C SER A 853 35.07 2.50 -10.77
N ILE A 854 34.51 2.90 -11.92
CA ILE A 854 33.06 2.97 -12.16
C ILE A 854 32.60 2.04 -13.30
N ARG A 855 33.54 1.45 -14.06
CA ARG A 855 33.27 0.66 -15.25
C ARG A 855 32.21 -0.42 -15.03
N ASP A 856 32.40 -1.29 -14.06
CA ASP A 856 31.48 -2.38 -13.76
C ASP A 856 30.09 -1.87 -13.39
N LEU A 857 30.02 -0.78 -12.60
CA LEU A 857 28.75 -0.20 -12.21
C LEU A 857 28.02 0.40 -13.42
N VAL A 858 28.71 1.11 -14.31
CA VAL A 858 28.11 1.68 -15.53
C VAL A 858 27.55 0.56 -16.42
N LEU A 859 28.35 -0.47 -16.69
CA LEU A 859 27.94 -1.61 -17.52
C LEU A 859 26.74 -2.35 -16.92
N HIS A 860 26.73 -2.53 -15.59
CA HIS A 860 25.59 -3.14 -14.91
C HIS A 860 24.33 -2.27 -14.97
N LEU A 861 24.45 -0.95 -14.73
CA LEU A 861 23.30 -0.03 -14.81
C LEU A 861 22.70 -0.02 -16.22
N ILE A 862 23.54 -0.06 -17.28
CA ILE A 862 23.08 -0.17 -18.66
C ILE A 862 22.33 -1.50 -18.85
N ALA A 863 22.87 -2.63 -18.37
CA ALA A 863 22.25 -3.94 -18.50
C ALA A 863 20.92 -4.07 -17.74
N SER A 864 20.77 -3.35 -16.63
CA SER A 864 19.68 -3.55 -15.67
C SER A 864 18.60 -2.46 -15.68
N HIS A 865 18.73 -1.38 -16.50
CA HIS A 865 17.79 -0.25 -16.43
C HIS A 865 16.34 -0.60 -16.81
N HIS A 866 16.12 -1.72 -17.49
CA HIS A 866 14.80 -2.32 -17.70
C HIS A 866 14.48 -3.48 -16.74
N GLY A 867 15.30 -3.69 -15.68
CA GLY A 867 15.07 -4.67 -14.63
C GLY A 867 15.52 -6.09 -14.94
N HIS A 868 16.36 -6.28 -15.97
CA HIS A 868 17.02 -7.54 -16.32
C HIS A 868 18.43 -7.63 -15.71
N CYS A 869 19.17 -8.69 -16.03
CA CYS A 869 20.56 -8.91 -15.61
C CYS A 869 20.79 -8.89 -14.08
N ARG A 870 19.86 -9.49 -13.34
CA ARG A 870 19.94 -9.62 -11.89
C ARG A 870 19.75 -11.09 -11.45
N PRO A 871 20.73 -12.00 -11.55
CA PRO A 871 22.08 -11.75 -12.08
C PRO A 871 22.29 -12.05 -13.57
N PHE A 872 21.32 -12.68 -14.28
CA PHE A 872 21.54 -13.20 -15.62
C PHE A 872 20.84 -12.37 -16.69
N ALA A 873 21.48 -12.27 -17.87
CA ALA A 873 20.81 -11.69 -19.03
C ALA A 873 19.74 -12.65 -19.58
N PRO A 874 18.62 -12.12 -20.11
CA PRO A 874 17.61 -12.97 -20.76
C PRO A 874 18.17 -13.68 -21.97
N VAL A 875 17.76 -14.94 -22.15
CA VAL A 875 18.15 -15.74 -23.31
C VAL A 875 17.26 -15.36 -24.49
N VAL A 876 17.85 -14.83 -25.54
CA VAL A 876 17.18 -14.49 -26.79
C VAL A 876 17.98 -15.07 -27.96
N VAL A 877 17.30 -15.74 -28.88
CA VAL A 877 17.91 -16.27 -30.08
C VAL A 877 17.70 -15.26 -31.20
N ASP A 878 18.80 -14.74 -31.74
CA ASP A 878 18.81 -13.93 -32.96
C ASP A 878 19.23 -14.82 -34.15
N HIS A 879 18.24 -15.20 -34.97
CA HIS A 879 18.47 -16.11 -36.12
C HIS A 879 19.14 -15.42 -37.29
N ASP A 880 19.14 -14.09 -37.34
CA ASP A 880 19.75 -13.30 -38.42
C ASP A 880 20.46 -12.07 -37.80
N PRO A 881 21.61 -12.27 -37.16
CA PRO A 881 22.35 -11.20 -36.51
C PRO A 881 22.78 -10.12 -37.47
N VAL A 882 22.59 -8.86 -37.07
CA VAL A 882 22.98 -7.69 -37.86
C VAL A 882 24.10 -6.91 -37.21
N ALA A 883 24.84 -6.18 -38.04
CA ALA A 883 25.85 -5.24 -37.58
C ALA A 883 25.20 -3.95 -37.13
N VAL A 884 25.46 -3.55 -35.88
CA VAL A 884 25.03 -2.29 -35.30
C VAL A 884 26.18 -1.31 -35.31
N ASN A 885 26.09 -0.28 -36.13
CA ASN A 885 27.15 0.69 -36.35
C ASN A 885 26.94 1.93 -35.49
N VAL A 886 27.95 2.31 -34.73
CA VAL A 886 28.00 3.55 -33.98
C VAL A 886 28.81 4.55 -34.79
N SER A 887 28.17 5.34 -35.62
CA SER A 887 28.85 6.29 -36.51
C SER A 887 28.15 7.62 -36.63
N GLY A 888 28.91 8.67 -36.84
CA GLY A 888 28.53 9.94 -37.39
C GLY A 888 28.29 11.08 -36.39
N LYS A 889 27.94 12.24 -36.93
CA LYS A 889 27.69 13.48 -36.23
C LYS A 889 26.63 13.41 -35.11
N GLN A 890 25.90 12.29 -35.02
CA GLN A 890 24.75 12.05 -34.17
C GLN A 890 25.14 11.44 -32.81
N CYS A 891 26.33 10.85 -32.73
CA CYS A 891 26.85 10.23 -31.51
C CYS A 891 28.21 10.83 -31.15
N LEU A 892 28.24 12.15 -30.87
CA LEU A 892 29.40 12.81 -30.25
C LEU A 892 29.58 12.34 -28.80
N ILE A 893 29.67 11.00 -28.65
CA ILE A 893 29.83 10.38 -27.33
C ILE A 893 31.31 10.38 -27.05
N LYS A 894 31.72 11.20 -26.13
CA LYS A 894 33.08 11.26 -25.63
C LYS A 894 33.45 9.87 -25.10
N GLY A 895 34.41 9.23 -25.75
CA GLY A 895 34.94 7.93 -25.35
C GLY A 895 34.46 6.72 -26.17
N VAL A 896 33.52 6.87 -27.10
CA VAL A 896 33.18 5.84 -28.09
C VAL A 896 33.87 6.14 -29.42
N GLN A 897 34.52 5.16 -30.00
CA GLN A 897 35.24 5.32 -31.27
C GLN A 897 34.23 5.42 -32.43
N ASP A 898 34.31 6.48 -33.22
CA ASP A 898 33.49 6.64 -34.44
C ASP A 898 33.73 5.49 -35.41
N GLY A 899 32.64 4.95 -35.96
CA GLY A 899 32.72 3.78 -36.87
C GLY A 899 32.82 2.43 -36.17
N MET A 900 32.66 2.39 -34.84
CA MET A 900 32.63 1.11 -34.12
C MET A 900 31.41 0.30 -34.52
N THR A 901 31.60 -1.00 -34.69
CA THR A 901 30.55 -1.95 -35.04
C THR A 901 30.49 -3.08 -34.02
N VAL A 902 29.28 -3.38 -33.53
CA VAL A 902 29.00 -4.57 -32.70
C VAL A 902 27.92 -5.43 -33.37
N THR A 903 27.86 -6.71 -33.00
CA THR A 903 26.81 -7.61 -33.50
C THR A 903 25.57 -7.53 -32.58
N SER A 904 24.38 -7.69 -33.15
CA SER A 904 23.13 -7.79 -32.37
C SER A 904 23.04 -9.08 -31.55
N ASP A 905 23.71 -10.15 -31.95
CA ASP A 905 23.93 -11.31 -31.09
C ASP A 905 25.06 -10.99 -30.11
N THR A 906 24.62 -10.63 -28.90
CA THR A 906 25.52 -10.09 -27.88
C THR A 906 26.33 -11.18 -27.15
N GLY A 907 25.85 -12.43 -27.11
CA GLY A 907 26.45 -13.50 -26.31
C GLY A 907 26.38 -13.27 -24.78
N LEU A 908 25.69 -12.22 -24.30
CA LEU A 908 25.65 -11.88 -22.86
C LEU A 908 24.82 -12.86 -22.02
N ALA A 909 24.00 -13.69 -22.65
CA ALA A 909 23.26 -14.76 -21.97
C ALA A 909 24.12 -15.98 -21.63
N ALA A 910 25.35 -16.09 -22.16
CA ALA A 910 26.27 -17.16 -21.82
C ALA A 910 26.72 -17.08 -20.36
N ALA A 911 26.94 -18.23 -19.72
CA ALA A 911 27.32 -18.31 -18.31
C ALA A 911 28.64 -17.63 -17.98
N ASP A 912 29.58 -17.62 -18.95
CA ASP A 912 30.92 -17.02 -18.87
C ASP A 912 30.97 -15.59 -19.43
N SER A 913 29.83 -14.94 -19.63
CA SER A 913 29.76 -13.59 -20.22
C SER A 913 30.26 -12.47 -19.30
N GLY A 914 30.48 -12.75 -18.01
CA GLY A 914 30.90 -11.79 -17.01
C GLY A 914 29.73 -10.97 -16.39
N VAL A 915 28.49 -11.16 -16.87
CA VAL A 915 27.32 -10.41 -16.36
C VAL A 915 27.02 -10.78 -14.92
N ALA A 916 27.00 -12.08 -14.60
CA ALA A 916 26.72 -12.56 -13.24
C ALA A 916 27.85 -12.20 -12.25
N GLU A 917 29.11 -12.36 -12.67
CA GLU A 917 30.28 -11.99 -11.87
C GLU A 917 30.28 -10.50 -11.53
N ARG A 918 29.95 -9.65 -12.49
CA ARG A 918 29.81 -8.20 -12.33
C ARG A 918 28.72 -7.88 -11.31
N PHE A 919 27.55 -8.49 -11.43
CA PHE A 919 26.45 -8.30 -10.49
C PHE A 919 26.88 -8.65 -9.07
N TRP A 920 27.44 -9.84 -8.84
CA TRP A 920 27.87 -10.26 -7.50
C TRP A 920 29.04 -9.44 -6.95
N GLY A 921 29.96 -9.01 -7.83
CA GLY A 921 31.04 -8.08 -7.48
C GLY A 921 30.48 -6.76 -6.94
N LEU A 922 29.46 -6.23 -7.61
CA LEU A 922 28.81 -4.99 -7.22
C LEU A 922 27.95 -5.14 -5.95
N VAL A 923 27.28 -6.28 -5.77
CA VAL A 923 26.57 -6.59 -4.51
C VAL A 923 27.53 -6.58 -3.32
N ARG A 924 28.71 -7.20 -3.44
CA ARG A 924 29.74 -7.16 -2.38
C ARG A 924 30.29 -5.76 -2.16
N ARG A 925 30.44 -4.98 -3.23
CA ARG A 925 30.96 -3.62 -3.17
C ARG A 925 29.98 -2.62 -2.52
N HIS A 926 28.70 -2.64 -2.93
CA HIS A 926 27.69 -1.65 -2.53
C HIS A 926 26.66 -2.17 -1.54
N GLY A 927 26.63 -3.48 -1.29
CA GLY A 927 25.56 -4.15 -0.56
C GLY A 927 24.29 -4.33 -1.41
N TRP A 928 23.38 -5.18 -0.97
CA TRP A 928 22.15 -5.50 -1.70
C TRP A 928 21.34 -4.25 -1.99
N TRP A 929 21.00 -3.46 -0.96
CA TRP A 929 20.18 -2.24 -1.10
C TRP A 929 20.95 -1.07 -1.72
N GLY A 930 22.27 -1.02 -1.58
CA GLY A 930 23.11 0.02 -2.20
C GLY A 930 23.16 -0.11 -3.71
N LEU A 931 23.33 -1.34 -4.24
CA LEU A 931 23.27 -1.58 -5.68
C LEU A 931 21.90 -1.21 -6.24
N ALA A 932 20.81 -1.65 -5.58
CA ALA A 932 19.45 -1.32 -5.97
C ALA A 932 19.17 0.20 -5.94
N TRP A 933 19.83 0.94 -5.06
CA TRP A 933 19.76 2.40 -5.04
C TRP A 933 20.36 3.03 -6.30
N TYR A 934 21.52 2.56 -6.76
CA TYR A 934 22.12 3.05 -8.02
C TYR A 934 21.27 2.70 -9.23
N GLU A 935 20.68 1.51 -9.26
CA GLU A 935 19.72 1.13 -10.30
C GLU A 935 18.48 2.01 -10.29
N ALA A 936 17.97 2.36 -9.11
CA ALA A 936 16.85 3.30 -8.98
C ALA A 936 17.23 4.69 -9.50
N LEU A 937 18.41 5.21 -9.15
CA LEU A 937 18.91 6.49 -9.67
C LEU A 937 18.92 6.49 -11.21
N ALA A 938 19.51 5.47 -11.81
CA ALA A 938 19.65 5.35 -13.27
C ALA A 938 18.27 5.26 -13.96
N ARG A 939 17.42 4.32 -13.54
CA ARG A 939 16.13 4.08 -14.18
C ARG A 939 15.17 5.24 -14.02
N LEU A 940 15.14 5.88 -12.84
CA LEU A 940 14.25 7.02 -12.60
C LEU A 940 14.73 8.29 -13.31
N ALA A 941 16.01 8.41 -13.64
CA ALA A 941 16.49 9.49 -14.49
C ALA A 941 15.98 9.33 -15.93
N ASP A 942 16.03 8.12 -16.47
CA ASP A 942 15.48 7.79 -17.79
C ASP A 942 13.96 8.04 -17.85
N TRP A 943 13.20 7.56 -16.85
CA TRP A 943 11.75 7.80 -16.80
C TRP A 943 11.41 9.28 -16.76
N ARG A 944 12.16 10.05 -15.97
CA ARG A 944 11.89 11.48 -15.85
C ARG A 944 12.24 12.25 -17.12
N ALA A 945 13.31 11.90 -17.82
CA ALA A 945 13.59 12.43 -19.14
C ALA A 945 12.44 12.11 -20.10
N SER A 946 12.00 10.85 -20.09
CA SER A 946 10.88 10.38 -20.91
C SER A 946 9.55 11.12 -20.63
N GLU A 947 9.23 11.42 -19.38
CA GLU A 947 8.02 12.21 -19.00
C GLU A 947 8.08 13.64 -19.55
N LYS A 948 9.25 14.28 -19.53
CA LYS A 948 9.44 15.63 -20.08
C LYS A 948 9.34 15.67 -21.59
N GLU A 949 9.73 14.60 -22.28
CA GLU A 949 9.61 14.46 -23.72
C GLU A 949 8.16 14.26 -24.16
N MET A 950 7.30 13.71 -23.30
CA MET A 950 5.87 13.52 -23.56
C MET A 950 5.03 14.77 -23.29
N SER A 951 5.49 15.68 -22.45
CA SER A 951 4.86 16.97 -22.14
C SER A 951 5.29 18.04 -23.14
#